data_0f0fb80cfa7af8e5747b1c4894193f4d
#
_entry.id   0f0fb80cfa7af8e5747b1c4894193f4d
#
_cell.length_a   1.000
_cell.length_b   1.000
_cell.length_c   1.000
_cell.angle_alpha   90.00
_cell.angle_beta   90.00
_cell.angle_gamma   90.00
#
_symmetry.space_group_name_H-M   'P 1'
#
loop_
_entity.id
_entity.type
_entity.pdbx_description
1 polymer ?
#
loop_
_entity_poly.entity_id
_entity_poly.type
_entity_poly.pdbx_seq_one_letter_code
_entity_poly.pdbx_strand_id
1 'polypeptide(L)'
;MHIKKRIKRMAAFVVFLGILFTLMPCKLTSASASGVPGKPTLSSDQYGVDYDGDYNITMNMYYGNNATSCKLYERYGINGEYKVISEGELTDGTPAVQSKVIEVRGRQNIGIYSYYAEFINSYGSACSDVLEVRVGKDGDAKIIIDKVDNEGIQYQTTIAQCKESYKITNRKNTSSKFSVISSNTSVVKASIKDGNTLVVEGVSAGRSGIKIVDESTGDIRQIGFRVKNSDGSLPGMPDYLSIGQVSEDTDNDLNFWKDTSNNDTNKRCDIRYIYVNGGPFGGWRSWTTEDGDRVKSYIRESLKLGMIPFFVYYNIPDSGESYELDLKHINDKAYMEGYYKDLKFFLDICNEYAGDETVGMIFEPDFLGYMMQQNKKDPSTISALVDTAYTSGVLEKGKDPTFENSVKGLVESINYTVRKEYKNSYFGWQFNIWSYDSTEIPNQGLLHKTEFIGWDNGRQFIKQVAQETADYYKSAGITSYDADFISIDKYGLDGAYEDNAATNPEGSKWLWNADIWNNYLLYTKTLHEVTEKPVILWQIPVGHLNSSEEPNPYNGGKFDDLTNAVGNYEDSAPTYFFGDTFNASSDARKEYFSKNLANDSKIKVEGNKITWGGHMEETKDAGVVSILFGAGVNASTDAVGSPAPDNYWWITKAQRYLKNPLSLDITINPPAPSDEKPLSPEISSSSLESNGNYTLNIKIPSNSKAKEYKLYENGKVIKNGSVATSETTVRHEILNKPTGTYMYQVELINGSASSTSQIITVKVSNNVVPPIDVPLKATLTVDKSSNDGNYNLAISIPEKSNAISYNLYEDDKIIKTGDVSILPQVINVNFTNKIKGTYVYRVDLINKDATTKSDTITVSCNPTVVENGIKVEYATTADWGTGANFQITIFNNTDMDLVNWTLCFDFDKKINSLPDVNFTQNGSTYTITPKSWNNVIPKGGKLVLFGGCEGNVNNLNIYNVKVN
;
A
#
# COMPACT_ATOMS: atom_id res chain seq x y z
N MET A 1 -28.31 -30.02 -16.25
CA MET A 1 -29.59 -29.39 -15.90
C MET A 1 -29.49 -28.52 -14.65
N HIS A 2 -28.30 -27.89 -14.41
CA HIS A 2 -28.08 -27.01 -13.25
C HIS A 2 -27.53 -25.63 -13.60
N ILE A 3 -27.28 -25.36 -14.88
CA ILE A 3 -26.69 -24.07 -15.35
C ILE A 3 -27.74 -22.99 -15.62
N LYS A 4 -29.01 -23.35 -15.80
CA LYS A 4 -30.11 -22.39 -16.10
C LYS A 4 -30.71 -21.63 -14.89
N LYS A 5 -30.22 -21.84 -13.68
CA LYS A 5 -30.77 -21.16 -12.47
C LYS A 5 -29.95 -20.00 -11.95
N ARG A 6 -28.71 -19.79 -12.41
CA ARG A 6 -27.88 -18.65 -11.99
C ARG A 6 -28.08 -17.40 -12.85
N ILE A 7 -28.43 -17.53 -14.12
CA ILE A 7 -28.64 -16.41 -15.04
C ILE A 7 -29.90 -15.56 -14.69
N LYS A 8 -30.88 -16.14 -14.03
CA LYS A 8 -32.10 -15.39 -13.65
C LYS A 8 -32.01 -14.51 -12.40
N ARG A 9 -30.90 -14.56 -11.61
CA ARG A 9 -30.75 -13.72 -10.43
C ARG A 9 -29.90 -12.45 -10.69
N MET A 10 -29.06 -12.42 -11.70
CA MET A 10 -28.33 -11.20 -12.10
C MET A 10 -29.20 -10.24 -12.94
N ALA A 11 -30.13 -10.75 -13.73
CA ALA A 11 -31.08 -9.91 -14.50
C ALA A 11 -32.09 -9.15 -13.62
N ALA A 12 -32.31 -9.57 -12.35
CA ALA A 12 -33.26 -8.93 -11.45
C ALA A 12 -32.67 -7.74 -10.69
N PHE A 13 -31.34 -7.61 -10.58
CA PHE A 13 -30.71 -6.50 -9.85
C PHE A 13 -30.46 -5.29 -10.73
N VAL A 14 -30.25 -5.47 -12.02
CA VAL A 14 -30.13 -4.34 -12.99
C VAL A 14 -31.49 -3.74 -13.36
N VAL A 15 -32.57 -4.50 -13.23
CA VAL A 15 -33.92 -4.00 -13.52
C VAL A 15 -34.53 -3.21 -12.34
N PHE A 16 -34.02 -3.37 -11.11
CA PHE A 16 -34.58 -2.67 -9.95
C PHE A 16 -34.00 -1.24 -9.74
N LEU A 17 -32.88 -0.91 -10.37
CA LEU A 17 -32.38 0.47 -10.42
C LEU A 17 -32.97 1.28 -11.60
N GLY A 18 -33.62 0.63 -12.54
CA GLY A 18 -34.23 1.28 -13.73
C GLY A 18 -35.70 1.69 -13.58
N ILE A 19 -36.40 1.32 -12.49
CA ILE A 19 -37.86 1.52 -12.38
C ILE A 19 -38.25 2.65 -11.38
N LEU A 20 -37.32 3.28 -10.70
CA LEU A 20 -37.63 4.39 -9.79
C LEU A 20 -37.48 5.79 -10.38
N PHE A 21 -37.30 5.93 -11.70
CA PHE A 21 -37.17 7.24 -12.37
C PHE A 21 -38.20 7.49 -13.49
N THR A 22 -39.32 6.79 -13.48
CA THR A 22 -40.38 7.13 -14.45
C THR A 22 -41.66 7.54 -13.75
N LEU A 23 -41.73 8.75 -13.24
CA LEU A 23 -42.93 9.57 -13.11
C LEU A 23 -42.63 10.95 -12.53
N MET A 24 -42.01 11.82 -13.37
CA MET A 24 -42.26 13.26 -13.37
C MET A 24 -41.73 13.86 -14.67
N PRO A 25 -42.51 14.60 -15.46
CA PRO A 25 -41.98 15.30 -16.61
C PRO A 25 -41.37 16.62 -16.11
N CYS A 26 -40.18 16.57 -15.55
CA CYS A 26 -39.36 17.75 -15.46
C CYS A 26 -38.59 17.85 -16.79
N LYS A 27 -38.95 18.78 -17.65
CA LYS A 27 -38.11 19.19 -18.76
C LYS A 27 -36.82 19.72 -18.16
N LEU A 28 -35.87 18.81 -17.91
CA LEU A 28 -34.47 19.16 -17.82
C LEU A 28 -34.11 19.66 -19.23
N THR A 29 -33.83 20.92 -19.36
CA THR A 29 -33.10 21.44 -20.53
C THR A 29 -31.76 20.71 -20.54
N SER A 30 -31.63 19.70 -21.40
CA SER A 30 -30.35 19.12 -21.73
C SER A 30 -29.42 20.25 -22.15
N ALA A 31 -28.31 20.40 -21.44
CA ALA A 31 -27.24 21.24 -21.93
C ALA A 31 -26.77 20.57 -23.22
N SER A 32 -27.13 21.18 -24.37
CA SER A 32 -26.69 20.68 -25.68
C SER A 32 -25.16 20.72 -25.72
N ALA A 33 -24.54 19.67 -26.26
CA ALA A 33 -23.12 19.67 -26.51
C ALA A 33 -22.70 20.95 -27.21
N SER A 34 -21.60 21.55 -26.79
CA SER A 34 -21.08 22.81 -27.35
C SER A 34 -19.89 22.56 -28.30
N GLY A 35 -19.56 21.31 -28.58
CA GLY A 35 -18.46 20.90 -29.44
C GLY A 35 -18.48 19.39 -29.70
N VAL A 36 -17.43 18.86 -30.33
CA VAL A 36 -17.25 17.43 -30.56
C VAL A 36 -17.21 16.64 -29.26
N PRO A 37 -17.56 15.36 -29.28
CA PRO A 37 -17.49 14.52 -28.06
C PRO A 37 -16.11 14.51 -27.43
N GLY A 38 -16.05 14.30 -26.12
CA GLY A 38 -14.81 13.96 -25.46
C GLY A 38 -14.22 12.69 -26.03
N LYS A 39 -12.87 12.57 -26.01
CA LYS A 39 -12.17 11.37 -26.49
C LYS A 39 -12.59 10.16 -25.65
N PRO A 40 -13.13 9.08 -26.24
CA PRO A 40 -13.41 7.85 -25.51
C PRO A 40 -12.14 7.07 -25.20
N THR A 41 -12.17 6.26 -24.16
CA THR A 41 -11.17 5.24 -23.83
C THR A 41 -11.77 3.87 -24.05
N LEU A 42 -10.93 2.89 -24.37
CA LEU A 42 -11.30 1.50 -24.47
C LEU A 42 -10.59 0.67 -23.40
N SER A 43 -11.29 -0.32 -22.87
CA SER A 43 -10.70 -1.38 -22.06
C SER A 43 -11.36 -2.71 -22.42
N SER A 44 -10.65 -3.81 -22.19
CA SER A 44 -11.19 -5.16 -22.29
C SER A 44 -11.18 -5.81 -20.90
N ASP A 45 -12.12 -6.71 -20.65
CA ASP A 45 -12.07 -7.62 -19.51
C ASP A 45 -11.09 -8.79 -19.73
N GLN A 46 -10.52 -8.88 -20.93
CA GLN A 46 -9.49 -9.87 -21.25
C GLN A 46 -8.13 -9.38 -20.75
N TYR A 47 -7.47 -10.23 -20.01
CA TYR A 47 -6.12 -10.01 -19.52
C TYR A 47 -5.15 -11.03 -20.17
N GLY A 48 -4.10 -10.54 -20.84
CA GLY A 48 -3.17 -11.38 -21.58
C GLY A 48 -3.75 -11.93 -22.89
N VAL A 49 -3.59 -13.23 -23.11
CA VAL A 49 -4.08 -13.89 -24.32
C VAL A 49 -5.47 -14.47 -24.06
N ASP A 50 -6.43 -14.09 -24.87
CA ASP A 50 -7.75 -14.71 -24.89
C ASP A 50 -7.70 -16.07 -25.57
N TYR A 51 -8.25 -17.12 -24.93
CA TYR A 51 -8.17 -18.49 -25.43
C TYR A 51 -9.49 -19.04 -25.95
N ASP A 52 -10.61 -18.42 -25.66
CA ASP A 52 -11.93 -18.86 -26.10
C ASP A 52 -12.55 -17.99 -27.21
N GLY A 53 -12.00 -16.83 -27.44
CA GLY A 53 -12.48 -15.87 -28.43
C GLY A 53 -13.69 -15.06 -27.98
N ASP A 54 -13.97 -15.04 -26.67
CA ASP A 54 -15.14 -14.43 -26.06
C ASP A 54 -14.73 -13.44 -24.95
N TYR A 55 -14.87 -12.14 -25.19
CA TYR A 55 -14.52 -11.08 -24.26
C TYR A 55 -15.42 -9.86 -24.39
N ASN A 56 -15.33 -8.92 -23.46
CA ASN A 56 -16.08 -7.68 -23.50
C ASN A 56 -15.15 -6.50 -23.76
N ILE A 57 -15.63 -5.53 -24.52
CA ILE A 57 -14.96 -4.25 -24.71
C ILE A 57 -15.83 -3.17 -24.09
N THR A 58 -15.27 -2.42 -23.15
CA THR A 58 -15.91 -1.28 -22.52
C THR A 58 -15.40 0.02 -23.16
N MET A 59 -16.33 0.81 -23.65
CA MET A 59 -16.07 2.16 -24.15
C MET A 59 -16.48 3.15 -23.08
N ASN A 60 -15.57 4.01 -22.64
CA ASN A 60 -15.83 5.04 -21.63
C ASN A 60 -15.45 6.40 -22.14
N MET A 61 -16.22 7.42 -21.77
CA MET A 61 -15.85 8.82 -21.88
C MET A 61 -16.04 9.45 -20.49
N TYR A 62 -14.95 9.93 -19.93
CA TYR A 62 -14.97 10.51 -18.57
C TYR A 62 -15.20 12.01 -18.55
N TYR A 63 -14.73 12.72 -19.58
CA TYR A 63 -14.78 14.18 -19.67
C TYR A 63 -15.05 14.64 -21.10
N GLY A 64 -15.67 15.80 -21.23
CA GLY A 64 -15.92 16.46 -22.50
C GLY A 64 -17.39 16.59 -22.84
N ASN A 65 -17.69 16.96 -24.10
CA ASN A 65 -19.05 17.01 -24.58
C ASN A 65 -19.62 15.63 -24.81
N ASN A 66 -20.90 15.42 -24.50
CA ASN A 66 -21.54 14.14 -24.68
C ASN A 66 -21.70 13.75 -26.15
N ALA A 67 -21.54 12.46 -26.41
CA ALA A 67 -21.90 11.85 -27.68
C ALA A 67 -23.38 11.44 -27.68
N THR A 68 -24.01 11.47 -28.82
CA THR A 68 -25.37 10.94 -29.05
C THR A 68 -25.37 9.53 -29.60
N SER A 69 -24.27 9.14 -30.22
CA SER A 69 -24.07 7.76 -30.73
C SER A 69 -22.61 7.35 -30.66
N CYS A 70 -22.40 6.04 -30.75
CA CYS A 70 -21.06 5.46 -30.79
C CYS A 70 -20.97 4.33 -31.81
N LYS A 71 -19.74 4.07 -32.25
CA LYS A 71 -19.37 2.91 -33.07
C LYS A 71 -18.14 2.25 -32.48
N LEU A 72 -18.08 0.93 -32.55
CA LEU A 72 -16.89 0.15 -32.29
C LEU A 72 -16.41 -0.48 -33.57
N TYR A 73 -15.16 -0.26 -33.90
CA TYR A 73 -14.49 -0.79 -35.07
C TYR A 73 -13.55 -1.92 -34.66
N GLU A 74 -13.47 -2.96 -35.48
CA GLU A 74 -12.59 -4.11 -35.32
C GLU A 74 -11.75 -4.32 -36.56
N ARG A 75 -10.48 -4.67 -36.35
CA ARG A 75 -9.57 -5.14 -37.39
C ARG A 75 -8.88 -6.41 -36.91
N TYR A 76 -8.83 -7.40 -37.78
CA TYR A 76 -8.03 -8.62 -37.56
C TYR A 76 -6.69 -8.52 -38.29
N GLY A 77 -5.60 -8.70 -37.54
CA GLY A 77 -4.22 -8.64 -38.04
C GLY A 77 -3.78 -7.21 -38.46
N ILE A 78 -2.49 -7.03 -38.66
CA ILE A 78 -1.90 -5.72 -38.92
C ILE A 78 -2.32 -5.15 -40.30
N ASN A 79 -2.61 -6.00 -41.28
CA ASN A 79 -2.97 -5.61 -42.64
C ASN A 79 -4.49 -5.68 -42.93
N GLY A 80 -5.31 -5.96 -41.96
CA GLY A 80 -6.75 -6.00 -42.10
C GLY A 80 -7.38 -4.60 -42.21
N GLU A 81 -8.61 -4.54 -42.70
CA GLU A 81 -9.40 -3.30 -42.72
C GLU A 81 -10.27 -3.22 -41.48
N TYR A 82 -10.44 -2.01 -40.93
CA TYR A 82 -11.37 -1.78 -39.84
C TYR A 82 -12.83 -1.88 -40.33
N LYS A 83 -13.63 -2.63 -39.60
CA LYS A 83 -15.06 -2.81 -39.84
C LYS A 83 -15.84 -2.47 -38.59
N VAL A 84 -16.97 -1.81 -38.75
CA VAL A 84 -17.89 -1.58 -37.63
C VAL A 84 -18.47 -2.92 -37.21
N ILE A 85 -18.27 -3.26 -35.93
CA ILE A 85 -18.85 -4.48 -35.31
C ILE A 85 -20.01 -4.17 -34.36
N SER A 86 -20.10 -2.94 -33.89
CA SER A 86 -21.22 -2.48 -33.07
C SER A 86 -21.43 -0.98 -33.30
N GLU A 87 -22.70 -0.59 -33.35
CA GLU A 87 -23.10 0.81 -33.32
C GLU A 87 -24.36 0.98 -32.46
N GLY A 88 -24.60 2.17 -31.94
CA GLY A 88 -25.79 2.45 -31.17
C GLY A 88 -25.82 3.81 -30.57
N GLU A 89 -27.01 4.15 -30.05
CA GLU A 89 -27.20 5.44 -29.40
C GLU A 89 -26.64 5.43 -27.98
N LEU A 90 -26.21 6.62 -27.55
CA LEU A 90 -25.80 6.90 -26.17
C LEU A 90 -26.81 7.85 -25.55
N THR A 91 -27.19 7.63 -24.32
CA THR A 91 -28.06 8.53 -23.57
C THR A 91 -27.29 9.79 -23.23
N ASP A 92 -27.88 10.95 -23.56
CA ASP A 92 -27.35 12.24 -23.21
C ASP A 92 -27.60 12.52 -21.70
N GLY A 93 -26.66 12.06 -20.89
CA GLY A 93 -26.67 12.34 -19.45
C GLY A 93 -25.64 13.43 -19.14
N THR A 94 -26.03 14.57 -18.66
CA THR A 94 -25.12 15.64 -18.25
C THR A 94 -24.99 15.73 -16.74
N PRO A 95 -23.75 15.94 -16.24
CA PRO A 95 -22.42 15.89 -16.85
C PRO A 95 -21.87 14.46 -16.81
N ALA A 96 -21.66 13.98 -17.77
CA ALA A 96 -21.00 13.45 -18.83
C ALA A 96 -20.06 12.23 -18.67
N VAL A 97 -20.23 11.35 -17.72
CA VAL A 97 -19.64 10.02 -17.87
C VAL A 97 -20.57 9.17 -18.74
N GLN A 98 -20.07 8.76 -19.91
CA GLN A 98 -20.78 7.84 -20.79
C GLN A 98 -20.00 6.54 -20.87
N SER A 99 -20.69 5.40 -20.72
CA SER A 99 -20.07 4.08 -20.78
C SER A 99 -20.99 3.09 -21.51
N LYS A 100 -20.38 2.22 -22.32
CA LYS A 100 -21.08 1.15 -23.03
C LYS A 100 -20.20 -0.08 -23.12
N VAL A 101 -20.73 -1.23 -22.74
CA VAL A 101 -20.06 -2.52 -22.87
C VAL A 101 -20.57 -3.23 -24.13
N ILE A 102 -19.64 -3.73 -24.93
CA ILE A 102 -19.92 -4.52 -26.15
C ILE A 102 -19.38 -5.93 -25.92
N GLU A 103 -20.26 -6.91 -26.07
CA GLU A 103 -19.87 -8.31 -26.04
C GLU A 103 -19.27 -8.72 -27.41
N VAL A 104 -18.01 -9.09 -27.43
CA VAL A 104 -17.32 -9.68 -28.57
C VAL A 104 -17.30 -11.18 -28.35
N ARG A 105 -17.78 -11.94 -29.32
CA ARG A 105 -17.92 -13.40 -29.19
C ARG A 105 -17.48 -14.11 -30.47
N GLY A 106 -16.97 -15.36 -30.30
CA GLY A 106 -16.66 -16.28 -31.40
C GLY A 106 -15.45 -15.85 -32.25
N ARG A 107 -14.46 -15.19 -31.69
CA ARG A 107 -13.21 -14.87 -32.39
C ARG A 107 -12.33 -16.11 -32.43
N GLN A 108 -12.33 -16.83 -33.54
CA GLN A 108 -11.63 -18.12 -33.69
C GLN A 108 -10.28 -18.02 -34.39
N ASN A 109 -10.01 -16.93 -35.05
CA ASN A 109 -8.73 -16.74 -35.72
C ASN A 109 -7.67 -16.31 -34.70
N ILE A 110 -6.62 -17.10 -34.58
CA ILE A 110 -5.48 -16.80 -33.71
C ILE A 110 -4.76 -15.55 -34.25
N GLY A 111 -4.58 -14.55 -33.43
CA GLY A 111 -3.89 -13.33 -33.82
C GLY A 111 -4.41 -12.10 -33.03
N ILE A 112 -4.01 -10.93 -33.49
CA ILE A 112 -4.36 -9.68 -32.87
C ILE A 112 -5.64 -9.13 -33.49
N TYR A 113 -6.59 -8.80 -32.65
CA TYR A 113 -7.78 -8.01 -32.97
C TYR A 113 -7.58 -6.60 -32.43
N SER A 114 -7.58 -5.62 -33.30
CA SER A 114 -7.42 -4.21 -32.93
C SER A 114 -8.78 -3.50 -32.96
N TYR A 115 -9.06 -2.72 -31.93
CA TYR A 115 -10.32 -2.01 -31.75
C TYR A 115 -10.08 -0.52 -31.57
N TYR A 116 -10.98 0.30 -32.11
CA TYR A 116 -11.14 1.68 -31.68
C TYR A 116 -12.62 2.06 -31.62
N ALA A 117 -12.98 2.95 -30.71
CA ALA A 117 -14.31 3.51 -30.59
C ALA A 117 -14.38 4.90 -31.22
N GLU A 118 -15.50 5.21 -31.85
CA GLU A 118 -15.85 6.54 -32.32
C GLU A 118 -17.12 7.01 -31.60
N PHE A 119 -17.02 8.13 -30.88
CA PHE A 119 -18.14 8.79 -30.24
C PHE A 119 -18.56 9.98 -31.09
N ILE A 120 -19.86 10.13 -31.37
CA ILE A 120 -20.40 11.03 -32.39
C ILE A 120 -21.51 11.88 -31.77
N ASN A 121 -21.53 13.16 -32.10
CA ASN A 121 -22.66 14.06 -31.89
C ASN A 121 -22.84 15.01 -33.12
N SER A 122 -23.76 15.96 -33.04
CA SER A 122 -24.05 16.90 -34.13
C SER A 122 -22.88 17.85 -34.52
N TYR A 123 -21.83 17.92 -33.73
CA TYR A 123 -20.65 18.74 -33.95
C TYR A 123 -19.48 17.98 -34.59
N GLY A 124 -19.55 16.65 -34.61
CA GLY A 124 -18.53 15.79 -35.18
C GLY A 124 -18.27 14.53 -34.34
N SER A 125 -17.08 13.96 -34.45
CA SER A 125 -16.72 12.77 -33.75
C SER A 125 -15.34 12.83 -33.08
N ALA A 126 -15.11 11.96 -32.09
CA ALA A 126 -13.82 11.73 -31.46
C ALA A 126 -13.56 10.22 -31.37
N CYS A 127 -12.34 9.81 -31.72
CA CYS A 127 -11.91 8.42 -31.67
C CYS A 127 -11.03 8.13 -30.46
N SER A 128 -11.15 6.91 -29.93
CA SER A 128 -10.23 6.40 -28.93
C SER A 128 -8.86 6.07 -29.50
N ASP A 129 -7.90 5.82 -28.65
CA ASP A 129 -6.72 5.05 -29.03
C ASP A 129 -7.12 3.62 -29.40
N VAL A 130 -6.19 2.88 -30.03
CA VAL A 130 -6.42 1.50 -30.44
C VAL A 130 -6.19 0.61 -29.23
N LEU A 131 -7.17 -0.24 -28.94
CA LEU A 131 -7.06 -1.36 -28.01
C LEU A 131 -6.75 -2.63 -28.82
N GLU A 132 -5.78 -3.41 -28.37
CA GLU A 132 -5.47 -4.72 -28.97
C GLU A 132 -5.83 -5.86 -28.03
N VAL A 133 -6.54 -6.86 -28.54
CA VAL A 133 -6.85 -8.11 -27.86
C VAL A 133 -6.25 -9.25 -28.66
N ARG A 134 -5.45 -10.07 -28.00
CA ARG A 134 -4.83 -11.23 -28.63
C ARG A 134 -5.64 -12.47 -28.36
N VAL A 135 -6.09 -13.12 -29.43
CA VAL A 135 -6.75 -14.42 -29.39
C VAL A 135 -5.75 -15.50 -29.75
N GLY A 136 -5.66 -16.55 -28.94
CA GLY A 136 -4.77 -17.68 -29.11
C GLY A 136 -5.39 -18.97 -28.57
N LYS A 137 -4.67 -20.08 -28.72
CA LYS A 137 -4.93 -21.32 -28.00
C LYS A 137 -3.76 -21.61 -27.10
N ASP A 138 -4.02 -22.00 -25.90
CA ASP A 138 -2.99 -22.47 -24.98
C ASP A 138 -2.29 -23.66 -25.63
N GLY A 139 -0.93 -23.63 -25.68
CA GLY A 139 -0.15 -24.67 -26.32
C GLY A 139 0.03 -24.58 -27.83
N ASP A 140 -0.51 -23.57 -28.52
CA ASP A 140 -0.37 -23.45 -29.99
C ASP A 140 0.92 -22.74 -30.43
N ALA A 141 2.05 -23.14 -29.85
CA ALA A 141 3.34 -22.67 -30.29
C ALA A 141 3.64 -23.12 -31.73
N LYS A 142 3.82 -22.17 -32.64
CA LYS A 142 4.17 -22.45 -34.03
C LYS A 142 5.60 -22.98 -34.16
N ILE A 143 6.54 -22.39 -33.41
CA ILE A 143 7.94 -22.83 -33.33
C ILE A 143 8.05 -23.84 -32.19
N ILE A 144 8.41 -25.05 -32.52
CA ILE A 144 8.60 -26.17 -31.59
C ILE A 144 10.09 -26.32 -31.28
N ILE A 145 10.38 -26.49 -29.99
CA ILE A 145 11.73 -26.74 -29.48
C ILE A 145 11.73 -28.16 -28.91
N ASP A 146 12.63 -29.04 -29.40
CA ASP A 146 12.70 -30.40 -28.85
C ASP A 146 13.19 -30.39 -27.37
N LYS A 147 12.77 -31.40 -26.60
CA LYS A 147 13.10 -31.53 -25.17
C LYS A 147 12.58 -30.41 -24.28
N VAL A 148 11.68 -29.56 -24.79
CA VAL A 148 11.02 -28.50 -24.06
C VAL A 148 9.53 -28.82 -24.05
N ASP A 149 8.89 -28.60 -22.91
CA ASP A 149 7.42 -28.59 -22.86
C ASP A 149 6.91 -27.37 -23.66
N ASN A 150 6.36 -27.66 -24.85
CA ASN A 150 5.89 -26.61 -25.76
C ASN A 150 4.46 -26.12 -25.45
N GLU A 151 3.77 -26.79 -24.54
CA GLU A 151 2.38 -26.53 -24.20
C GLU A 151 2.22 -26.07 -22.74
N GLY A 152 3.21 -26.37 -21.89
CA GLY A 152 3.24 -26.04 -20.47
C GLY A 152 4.13 -24.85 -20.13
N ILE A 153 5.06 -25.08 -19.18
CA ILE A 153 5.95 -24.06 -18.68
C ILE A 153 6.92 -23.59 -19.78
N GLN A 154 6.92 -22.32 -20.07
CA GLN A 154 7.69 -21.71 -21.16
C GLN A 154 9.08 -21.22 -20.68
N TYR A 155 9.75 -22.01 -19.86
CA TYR A 155 11.12 -21.74 -19.43
C TYR A 155 11.94 -23.02 -19.24
N GLN A 156 13.26 -22.89 -19.30
CA GLN A 156 14.23 -23.96 -19.13
C GLN A 156 15.28 -23.61 -18.12
N THR A 157 15.95 -24.63 -17.59
CA THR A 157 17.05 -24.47 -16.65
C THR A 157 18.32 -25.05 -17.24
N THR A 158 19.41 -24.31 -17.11
CA THR A 158 20.76 -24.78 -17.49
C THR A 158 21.74 -24.50 -16.35
N ILE A 159 23.00 -24.88 -16.55
CA ILE A 159 24.10 -24.71 -15.58
C ILE A 159 25.14 -23.81 -16.20
N ALA A 160 25.83 -23.01 -15.40
CA ALA A 160 26.94 -22.17 -15.86
C ALA A 160 28.01 -23.00 -16.56
N GLN A 161 28.59 -22.47 -17.63
CA GLN A 161 29.59 -23.10 -18.49
C GLN A 161 29.11 -24.35 -19.25
N CYS A 162 27.82 -24.70 -19.16
CA CYS A 162 27.27 -25.80 -19.96
C CYS A 162 26.65 -25.29 -21.26
N LYS A 163 26.80 -26.11 -22.30
CA LYS A 163 26.16 -25.88 -23.59
C LYS A 163 25.13 -26.97 -23.88
N GLU A 164 23.93 -26.54 -24.17
CA GLU A 164 22.84 -27.41 -24.54
C GLU A 164 22.37 -27.10 -25.95
N SER A 165 21.85 -28.13 -26.63
CA SER A 165 21.37 -27.99 -27.99
C SER A 165 19.97 -28.54 -28.14
N TYR A 166 19.14 -27.77 -28.81
CA TYR A 166 17.75 -28.07 -29.09
C TYR A 166 17.46 -27.96 -30.56
N LYS A 167 16.78 -28.97 -31.13
CA LYS A 167 16.25 -28.85 -32.47
C LYS A 167 15.03 -27.99 -32.48
N ILE A 168 14.98 -27.04 -33.41
CA ILE A 168 13.82 -26.17 -33.59
C ILE A 168 13.21 -26.37 -34.95
N THR A 169 11.87 -26.36 -34.99
CA THR A 169 11.09 -26.53 -36.21
C THR A 169 9.88 -25.61 -36.18
N ASN A 170 9.42 -25.16 -37.34
CA ASN A 170 8.14 -24.51 -37.47
C ASN A 170 7.11 -25.54 -37.93
N ARG A 171 6.00 -25.69 -37.22
CA ARG A 171 4.90 -26.64 -37.57
C ARG A 171 4.34 -26.42 -38.98
N LYS A 172 4.42 -25.17 -39.49
CA LYS A 172 3.88 -24.80 -40.79
C LYS A 172 4.93 -24.78 -41.90
N ASN A 173 6.22 -24.74 -41.53
CA ASN A 173 7.33 -24.66 -42.51
C ASN A 173 8.55 -25.40 -42.00
N THR A 174 8.76 -26.64 -42.44
CA THR A 174 9.87 -27.49 -42.03
C THR A 174 11.23 -27.03 -42.57
N SER A 175 11.25 -26.13 -43.56
CA SER A 175 12.45 -25.60 -44.21
C SER A 175 12.87 -24.25 -43.63
N SER A 176 12.26 -23.82 -42.53
CA SER A 176 12.54 -22.54 -41.87
C SER A 176 13.99 -22.42 -41.43
N LYS A 177 14.51 -21.22 -41.57
CA LYS A 177 15.74 -20.75 -40.90
C LYS A 177 15.38 -19.86 -39.74
N PHE A 178 16.15 -19.99 -38.70
CA PHE A 178 15.89 -19.26 -37.45
C PHE A 178 17.03 -18.33 -37.10
N SER A 179 16.67 -17.22 -36.46
CA SER A 179 17.60 -16.36 -35.70
C SER A 179 17.23 -16.36 -34.24
N VAL A 180 18.17 -15.98 -33.39
CA VAL A 180 17.93 -15.94 -31.92
C VAL A 180 18.63 -14.75 -31.28
N ILE A 181 18.00 -14.16 -30.29
CA ILE A 181 18.54 -13.09 -29.46
C ILE A 181 18.31 -13.45 -28.00
N SER A 182 19.35 -13.32 -27.18
CA SER A 182 19.27 -13.37 -25.72
C SER A 182 19.08 -11.98 -25.16
N SER A 183 18.12 -11.77 -24.26
CA SER A 183 17.90 -10.49 -23.60
C SER A 183 19.01 -10.13 -22.60
N ASN A 184 19.71 -11.15 -22.08
CA ASN A 184 20.83 -10.99 -21.14
C ASN A 184 21.99 -11.94 -21.47
N THR A 185 22.90 -11.49 -22.29
CA THR A 185 24.05 -12.29 -22.74
C THR A 185 25.13 -12.53 -21.68
N SER A 186 25.08 -11.79 -20.55
CA SER A 186 25.95 -12.07 -19.41
C SER A 186 25.48 -13.30 -18.61
N VAL A 187 24.22 -13.70 -18.77
CA VAL A 187 23.64 -14.89 -18.13
C VAL A 187 23.52 -16.04 -19.09
N VAL A 188 22.98 -15.79 -20.30
CA VAL A 188 22.77 -16.82 -21.31
C VAL A 188 23.23 -16.32 -22.68
N LYS A 189 24.11 -17.03 -23.34
CA LYS A 189 24.40 -16.86 -24.76
C LYS A 189 23.59 -17.85 -25.57
N ALA A 190 23.01 -17.39 -26.68
CA ALA A 190 22.23 -18.20 -27.57
C ALA A 190 22.70 -17.99 -29.03
N SER A 191 22.71 -19.06 -29.82
CA SER A 191 23.06 -19.02 -31.23
C SER A 191 22.33 -20.10 -32.02
N ILE A 192 22.18 -19.91 -33.32
CA ILE A 192 21.64 -20.94 -34.23
C ILE A 192 22.77 -21.60 -34.98
N LYS A 193 22.83 -22.94 -34.91
CA LYS A 193 23.73 -23.77 -35.67
C LYS A 193 22.94 -24.53 -36.74
N ASP A 194 23.51 -24.68 -37.94
CA ASP A 194 22.94 -25.43 -39.08
C ASP A 194 21.51 -24.98 -39.47
N GLY A 195 21.17 -23.69 -39.18
CA GLY A 195 19.91 -23.03 -39.53
C GLY A 195 18.71 -23.37 -38.64
N ASN A 196 18.76 -24.47 -37.87
CA ASN A 196 17.60 -24.95 -37.09
C ASN A 196 17.99 -25.65 -35.76
N THR A 197 19.19 -25.45 -35.27
CA THR A 197 19.61 -25.96 -33.97
C THR A 197 19.94 -24.80 -33.06
N LEU A 198 19.10 -24.60 -32.03
CA LEU A 198 19.36 -23.63 -30.97
C LEU A 198 20.43 -24.18 -30.05
N VAL A 199 21.52 -23.45 -29.91
CA VAL A 199 22.61 -23.71 -28.96
C VAL A 199 22.53 -22.66 -27.86
N VAL A 200 22.33 -23.09 -26.61
CA VAL A 200 22.25 -22.25 -25.42
C VAL A 200 23.46 -22.55 -24.53
N GLU A 201 24.17 -21.51 -24.10
CA GLU A 201 25.29 -21.59 -23.16
C GLU A 201 24.99 -20.78 -21.92
N GLY A 202 24.91 -21.43 -20.75
CA GLY A 202 24.85 -20.77 -19.45
C GLY A 202 26.20 -20.09 -19.15
N VAL A 203 26.16 -18.81 -18.77
CA VAL A 203 27.38 -18.02 -18.51
C VAL A 203 27.54 -17.78 -17.00
N SER A 204 26.55 -17.19 -16.36
CA SER A 204 26.52 -16.94 -14.93
C SER A 204 25.09 -17.17 -14.38
N ALA A 205 24.98 -17.40 -13.08
CA ALA A 205 23.66 -17.56 -12.45
C ALA A 205 22.76 -16.34 -12.73
N GLY A 206 21.48 -16.59 -12.96
CA GLY A 206 20.51 -15.55 -13.28
C GLY A 206 19.44 -16.01 -14.27
N ARG A 207 18.76 -15.04 -14.88
CA ARG A 207 17.65 -15.26 -15.83
C ARG A 207 17.88 -14.51 -17.14
N SER A 208 17.41 -15.08 -18.23
CA SER A 208 17.39 -14.43 -19.54
C SER A 208 16.22 -14.93 -20.38
N GLY A 209 15.56 -14.02 -21.07
CA GLY A 209 14.62 -14.35 -22.13
C GLY A 209 15.34 -14.61 -23.45
N ILE A 210 14.92 -15.64 -24.18
CA ILE A 210 15.42 -16.00 -25.51
C ILE A 210 14.30 -15.80 -26.52
N LYS A 211 14.54 -14.92 -27.48
CA LYS A 211 13.64 -14.68 -28.62
C LYS A 211 14.14 -15.46 -29.82
N ILE A 212 13.33 -16.36 -30.33
CA ILE A 212 13.57 -17.14 -31.54
C ILE A 212 12.66 -16.61 -32.66
N VAL A 213 13.20 -16.28 -33.80
CA VAL A 213 12.46 -15.78 -34.95
C VAL A 213 12.62 -16.73 -36.13
N ASP A 214 11.52 -17.15 -36.74
CA ASP A 214 11.53 -17.79 -38.05
C ASP A 214 11.69 -16.71 -39.13
N GLU A 215 12.83 -16.69 -39.81
CA GLU A 215 13.14 -15.66 -40.82
C GLU A 215 12.26 -15.75 -42.06
N SER A 216 11.60 -16.90 -42.26
CA SER A 216 10.74 -17.14 -43.43
C SER A 216 9.31 -16.69 -43.24
N THR A 217 8.79 -16.84 -42.01
CA THR A 217 7.39 -16.59 -41.69
C THR A 217 7.19 -15.36 -40.81
N GLY A 218 8.25 -14.92 -40.13
CA GLY A 218 8.20 -13.87 -39.11
C GLY A 218 7.61 -14.36 -37.77
N ASP A 219 7.32 -15.66 -37.62
CA ASP A 219 6.82 -16.21 -36.36
C ASP A 219 7.88 -16.08 -35.27
N ILE A 220 7.44 -15.76 -34.06
CA ILE A 220 8.29 -15.55 -32.89
C ILE A 220 7.94 -16.56 -31.81
N ARG A 221 8.97 -17.12 -31.18
CA ARG A 221 8.86 -17.86 -29.90
C ARG A 221 9.69 -17.17 -28.82
N GLN A 222 9.07 -16.86 -27.70
CA GLN A 222 9.74 -16.39 -26.50
C GLN A 222 9.83 -17.54 -25.50
N ILE A 223 11.01 -17.75 -24.91
CA ILE A 223 11.24 -18.75 -23.86
C ILE A 223 12.23 -18.21 -22.83
N GLY A 224 11.98 -18.45 -21.54
CA GLY A 224 12.90 -18.09 -20.47
C GLY A 224 13.94 -19.16 -20.20
N PHE A 225 15.16 -18.75 -19.87
CA PHE A 225 16.21 -19.62 -19.37
C PHE A 225 16.73 -19.12 -18.02
N ARG A 226 16.92 -20.06 -17.11
CA ARG A 226 17.51 -19.84 -15.79
C ARG A 226 18.84 -20.58 -15.71
N VAL A 227 19.88 -19.90 -15.25
CA VAL A 227 21.16 -20.50 -14.95
C VAL A 227 21.29 -20.67 -13.46
N LYS A 228 21.46 -21.91 -13.00
CA LYS A 228 21.56 -22.26 -11.57
C LYS A 228 22.80 -21.66 -10.92
N ASN A 229 22.72 -21.43 -9.63
CA ASN A 229 23.84 -21.16 -8.74
C ASN A 229 24.79 -22.37 -8.69
N SER A 230 26.02 -22.16 -8.22
CA SER A 230 27.02 -23.22 -8.11
C SER A 230 26.64 -24.35 -7.14
N ASP A 231 25.74 -24.10 -6.21
CA ASP A 231 25.18 -25.10 -5.27
C ASP A 231 24.00 -25.90 -5.86
N GLY A 232 23.57 -25.56 -7.08
CA GLY A 232 22.50 -26.22 -7.81
C GLY A 232 21.11 -25.61 -7.52
N SER A 233 20.99 -24.60 -6.65
CA SER A 233 19.76 -23.87 -6.42
C SER A 233 19.39 -22.97 -7.60
N LEU A 234 18.13 -22.57 -7.70
CA LEU A 234 17.71 -21.52 -8.63
C LEU A 234 18.17 -20.14 -8.13
N PRO A 235 18.50 -19.20 -9.04
CA PRO A 235 18.85 -17.85 -8.64
C PRO A 235 17.63 -17.15 -7.97
N GLY A 236 17.86 -16.53 -6.82
CA GLY A 236 16.91 -15.66 -6.15
C GLY A 236 16.83 -14.27 -6.78
N MET A 237 16.79 -13.25 -5.94
CA MET A 237 16.98 -11.86 -6.37
C MET A 237 18.40 -11.67 -6.93
N PRO A 238 18.62 -10.72 -7.86
CA PRO A 238 19.96 -10.40 -8.34
C PRO A 238 20.90 -9.99 -7.20
N ASP A 239 22.18 -10.34 -7.33
CA ASP A 239 23.25 -9.95 -6.41
C ASP A 239 23.80 -8.52 -6.70
N TYR A 240 23.06 -7.74 -7.45
CA TYR A 240 23.31 -6.34 -7.76
C TYR A 240 22.03 -5.50 -7.56
N LEU A 241 22.18 -4.18 -7.44
CA LEU A 241 21.05 -3.26 -7.36
C LEU A 241 20.19 -3.39 -8.63
N SER A 242 19.08 -4.11 -8.50
CA SER A 242 18.23 -4.52 -9.61
C SER A 242 17.23 -3.43 -10.02
N ILE A 243 16.77 -3.51 -11.27
CA ILE A 243 15.80 -2.58 -11.86
C ILE A 243 14.53 -3.33 -12.23
N GLY A 244 13.41 -2.80 -11.78
CA GLY A 244 12.07 -3.29 -12.14
C GLY A 244 11.20 -2.22 -12.76
N GLN A 245 10.09 -2.63 -13.37
CA GLN A 245 9.12 -1.75 -14.01
C GLN A 245 7.71 -2.30 -13.86
N VAL A 246 6.74 -1.40 -13.63
CA VAL A 246 5.33 -1.73 -13.78
C VAL A 246 5.03 -2.06 -15.24
N SER A 247 4.28 -3.10 -15.48
CA SER A 247 3.92 -3.52 -16.84
C SER A 247 2.77 -4.50 -16.78
N GLU A 248 1.77 -4.30 -17.61
CA GLU A 248 0.64 -5.21 -17.75
C GLU A 248 0.95 -6.35 -18.75
N ASP A 249 0.05 -7.33 -18.87
CA ASP A 249 0.16 -8.39 -19.89
C ASP A 249 -0.62 -8.04 -21.18
N THR A 250 -0.70 -6.75 -21.50
CA THR A 250 -1.22 -6.32 -22.78
C THR A 250 -0.27 -6.70 -23.92
N ASP A 251 -0.77 -6.87 -25.14
CA ASP A 251 0.10 -7.11 -26.29
C ASP A 251 1.10 -5.96 -26.49
N ASN A 252 0.71 -4.72 -26.19
CA ASN A 252 1.59 -3.57 -26.30
C ASN A 252 2.79 -3.67 -25.37
N ASP A 253 2.56 -3.99 -24.10
CA ASP A 253 3.62 -4.17 -23.10
C ASP A 253 4.49 -5.39 -23.38
N LEU A 254 3.87 -6.53 -23.68
CA LEU A 254 4.59 -7.75 -23.98
C LEU A 254 5.44 -7.62 -25.25
N ASN A 255 4.94 -6.93 -26.28
CA ASN A 255 5.71 -6.67 -27.50
C ASN A 255 6.88 -5.72 -27.23
N PHE A 256 6.72 -4.74 -26.36
CA PHE A 256 7.82 -3.91 -25.87
C PHE A 256 8.95 -4.76 -25.27
N TRP A 257 8.63 -5.66 -24.33
CA TRP A 257 9.63 -6.51 -23.69
C TRP A 257 10.23 -7.57 -24.62
N LYS A 258 9.50 -8.03 -25.61
CA LYS A 258 9.99 -8.98 -26.63
C LYS A 258 10.88 -8.32 -27.69
N ASP A 259 10.94 -6.98 -27.72
CA ASP A 259 11.83 -6.25 -28.63
C ASP A 259 13.24 -6.18 -28.06
N THR A 260 13.91 -7.32 -28.05
CA THR A 260 15.27 -7.50 -27.53
C THR A 260 16.32 -7.22 -28.58
N SER A 261 17.46 -6.67 -28.18
CA SER A 261 18.63 -6.37 -29.02
C SER A 261 19.93 -6.58 -28.22
N ASN A 262 21.07 -6.42 -28.87
CA ASN A 262 22.37 -6.50 -28.21
C ASN A 262 23.03 -5.12 -27.95
N ASN A 263 22.26 -4.06 -28.00
CA ASN A 263 22.71 -2.67 -27.88
C ASN A 263 21.81 -1.87 -26.90
N ASP A 264 21.90 -0.54 -26.96
CA ASP A 264 21.14 0.37 -26.08
C ASP A 264 19.64 0.41 -26.37
N THR A 265 19.17 -0.22 -27.44
CA THR A 265 17.75 -0.38 -27.73
C THR A 265 17.16 -1.68 -27.16
N ASN A 266 17.94 -2.49 -26.44
CA ASN A 266 17.41 -3.67 -25.76
C ASN A 266 16.32 -3.29 -24.76
N LYS A 267 15.32 -4.13 -24.65
CA LYS A 267 14.20 -3.89 -23.72
C LYS A 267 14.14 -5.03 -22.71
N ARG A 268 14.83 -4.83 -21.62
CA ARG A 268 14.93 -5.79 -20.51
C ARG A 268 14.95 -5.04 -19.17
N CYS A 269 14.35 -5.62 -18.16
CA CYS A 269 14.64 -5.32 -16.76
C CYS A 269 14.75 -6.63 -15.97
N ASP A 270 14.99 -6.56 -14.68
CA ASP A 270 15.11 -7.74 -13.82
C ASP A 270 13.76 -8.19 -13.26
N ILE A 271 12.87 -7.23 -13.03
CA ILE A 271 11.60 -7.41 -12.35
C ILE A 271 10.49 -6.75 -13.14
N ARG A 272 9.37 -7.45 -13.32
CA ARG A 272 8.09 -6.85 -13.70
C ARG A 272 7.16 -6.88 -12.51
N TYR A 273 6.35 -5.82 -12.31
CA TYR A 273 5.36 -5.83 -11.24
C TYR A 273 3.99 -5.34 -11.67
N ILE A 274 2.96 -5.85 -11.00
CA ILE A 274 1.56 -5.41 -11.13
C ILE A 274 0.85 -5.43 -9.80
N TYR A 275 -0.36 -4.84 -9.82
CA TYR A 275 -1.26 -4.85 -8.67
C TYR A 275 -2.18 -6.05 -8.67
N VAL A 276 -2.40 -6.57 -7.46
CA VAL A 276 -3.41 -7.57 -7.09
C VAL A 276 -4.23 -6.94 -5.98
N ASN A 277 -5.27 -6.20 -6.34
CA ASN A 277 -6.02 -5.33 -5.43
C ASN A 277 -7.52 -5.32 -5.71
N GLY A 278 -8.27 -4.50 -4.97
CA GLY A 278 -9.71 -4.33 -5.09
C GLY A 278 -10.54 -5.22 -4.16
N GLY A 279 -9.90 -5.80 -3.15
CA GLY A 279 -10.54 -6.57 -2.10
C GLY A 279 -10.90 -8.01 -2.47
N PRO A 280 -11.32 -8.83 -1.48
CA PRO A 280 -11.49 -10.27 -1.65
C PRO A 280 -12.76 -10.69 -2.39
N PHE A 281 -13.72 -9.81 -2.62
CA PHE A 281 -15.04 -10.19 -3.15
C PHE A 281 -15.32 -9.77 -4.58
N GLY A 282 -14.47 -8.99 -5.21
CA GLY A 282 -14.72 -8.46 -6.53
C GLY A 282 -13.51 -7.90 -7.22
N GLY A 283 -12.40 -7.78 -6.54
CA GLY A 283 -11.17 -7.17 -7.02
C GLY A 283 -10.52 -7.91 -8.20
N TRP A 284 -9.23 -8.06 -8.15
CA TRP A 284 -8.40 -8.63 -9.20
C TRP A 284 -8.89 -9.96 -9.78
N ARG A 285 -9.59 -10.78 -8.97
CA ARG A 285 -10.15 -12.07 -9.39
C ARG A 285 -11.31 -11.94 -10.38
N SER A 286 -11.95 -10.78 -10.43
CA SER A 286 -13.07 -10.50 -11.35
C SER A 286 -12.65 -9.76 -12.62
N TRP A 287 -11.38 -9.37 -12.75
CA TRP A 287 -10.90 -8.56 -13.88
C TRP A 287 -10.62 -9.39 -15.13
N THR A 288 -10.54 -10.71 -14.99
CA THR A 288 -10.30 -11.66 -16.07
C THR A 288 -11.45 -12.66 -16.19
N THR A 289 -11.56 -13.28 -17.34
CA THR A 289 -12.63 -14.26 -17.62
C THR A 289 -12.52 -15.47 -16.70
N GLU A 290 -11.31 -15.98 -16.51
CA GLU A 290 -11.04 -17.06 -15.56
C GLU A 290 -10.48 -16.53 -14.25
N ASP A 291 -10.93 -17.10 -13.13
CA ASP A 291 -10.50 -16.72 -11.81
C ASP A 291 -8.99 -16.94 -11.64
N GLY A 292 -8.28 -15.88 -11.29
CA GLY A 292 -6.84 -15.89 -11.06
C GLY A 292 -5.97 -15.75 -12.31
N ASP A 293 -6.53 -15.64 -13.52
CA ASP A 293 -5.74 -15.53 -14.75
C ASP A 293 -4.79 -14.36 -14.77
N ARG A 294 -5.14 -13.25 -14.09
CA ARG A 294 -4.24 -12.11 -13.93
C ARG A 294 -2.87 -12.53 -13.39
N VAL A 295 -2.86 -13.30 -12.32
CA VAL A 295 -1.62 -13.76 -11.65
C VAL A 295 -0.96 -14.88 -12.44
N LYS A 296 -1.73 -15.85 -12.92
CA LYS A 296 -1.25 -17.01 -13.71
C LYS A 296 -0.53 -16.55 -14.98
N SER A 297 -1.14 -15.68 -15.76
CA SER A 297 -0.57 -15.12 -16.98
C SER A 297 0.69 -14.33 -16.67
N TYR A 298 0.63 -13.46 -15.64
CA TYR A 298 1.74 -12.59 -15.30
C TYR A 298 3.00 -13.35 -14.89
N ILE A 299 2.85 -14.41 -14.11
CA ILE A 299 3.96 -15.31 -13.76
C ILE A 299 4.56 -15.92 -15.03
N ARG A 300 3.73 -16.54 -15.87
CA ARG A 300 4.19 -17.20 -17.11
C ARG A 300 4.90 -16.24 -18.05
N GLU A 301 4.31 -15.09 -18.33
CA GLU A 301 4.90 -14.11 -19.26
C GLU A 301 6.19 -13.51 -18.70
N SER A 302 6.26 -13.21 -17.40
CA SER A 302 7.50 -12.73 -16.78
C SER A 302 8.62 -13.75 -16.88
N LEU A 303 8.34 -15.02 -16.59
CA LEU A 303 9.34 -16.10 -16.67
C LEU A 303 9.81 -16.37 -18.10
N LYS A 304 8.93 -16.28 -19.11
CA LYS A 304 9.31 -16.33 -20.54
C LYS A 304 10.29 -15.22 -20.91
N LEU A 305 10.10 -14.03 -20.35
CA LEU A 305 10.95 -12.86 -20.58
C LEU A 305 12.28 -12.93 -19.79
N GLY A 306 12.42 -13.89 -18.88
CA GLY A 306 13.57 -14.00 -17.99
C GLY A 306 13.55 -12.95 -16.88
N MET A 307 12.38 -12.54 -16.44
CA MET A 307 12.14 -11.54 -15.39
C MET A 307 11.49 -12.16 -14.18
N ILE A 308 11.68 -11.56 -13.01
CA ILE A 308 11.05 -11.96 -11.76
C ILE A 308 9.67 -11.29 -11.68
N PRO A 309 8.58 -12.06 -11.50
CA PRO A 309 7.26 -11.46 -11.26
C PRO A 309 7.17 -10.91 -9.83
N PHE A 310 6.69 -9.67 -9.69
CA PHE A 310 6.33 -9.06 -8.42
C PHE A 310 4.88 -8.66 -8.40
N PHE A 311 4.26 -8.75 -7.23
CA PHE A 311 2.87 -8.38 -7.00
C PHE A 311 2.75 -7.38 -5.86
N VAL A 312 1.99 -6.33 -6.07
CA VAL A 312 1.53 -5.46 -5.01
C VAL A 312 0.19 -6.00 -4.53
N TYR A 313 0.21 -6.73 -3.41
CA TYR A 313 -0.99 -7.32 -2.81
C TYR A 313 -1.64 -6.27 -1.89
N TYR A 314 -2.75 -5.68 -2.36
CA TYR A 314 -3.39 -4.52 -1.74
C TYR A 314 -4.91 -4.75 -1.65
N ASN A 315 -5.34 -5.53 -0.66
CA ASN A 315 -6.71 -6.07 -0.55
C ASN A 315 -7.40 -5.80 0.79
N ILE A 316 -6.75 -5.09 1.73
CA ILE A 316 -7.44 -4.55 2.90
C ILE A 316 -8.47 -3.50 2.47
N PRO A 317 -8.16 -2.49 1.61
CA PRO A 317 -9.18 -1.68 0.94
C PRO A 317 -9.80 -2.43 -0.26
N ASP A 318 -11.05 -2.09 -0.61
CA ASP A 318 -11.75 -2.69 -1.76
C ASP A 318 -12.06 -1.70 -2.89
N SER A 319 -12.53 -0.51 -2.57
CA SER A 319 -12.98 0.49 -3.54
C SER A 319 -12.62 1.92 -3.19
N GLY A 320 -11.78 2.09 -2.19
CA GLY A 320 -11.30 3.38 -1.71
C GLY A 320 -10.21 3.18 -0.67
N GLU A 321 -9.53 4.25 -0.33
CA GLU A 321 -8.40 4.25 0.57
C GLU A 321 -8.66 5.22 1.70
N SER A 322 -8.75 4.74 2.93
CA SER A 322 -8.80 5.56 4.13
C SER A 322 -8.61 4.73 5.39
N TYR A 323 -8.16 5.39 6.44
CA TYR A 323 -8.08 4.80 7.78
C TYR A 323 -9.39 4.15 8.23
N GLU A 324 -10.53 4.83 8.02
CA GLU A 324 -11.84 4.35 8.45
C GLU A 324 -12.28 3.11 7.69
N LEU A 325 -11.96 3.04 6.40
CA LEU A 325 -12.26 1.89 5.57
C LEU A 325 -11.43 0.68 5.99
N ASP A 326 -10.14 0.86 6.16
CA ASP A 326 -9.23 -0.20 6.60
C ASP A 326 -9.63 -0.73 7.97
N LEU A 327 -9.89 0.18 8.93
CA LEU A 327 -10.31 -0.20 10.27
C LEU A 327 -11.65 -0.96 10.27
N LYS A 328 -12.57 -0.58 9.39
CA LYS A 328 -13.84 -1.29 9.20
C LYS A 328 -13.59 -2.70 8.67
N HIS A 329 -12.77 -2.85 7.63
CA HIS A 329 -12.52 -4.14 6.98
C HIS A 329 -11.79 -5.13 7.89
N ILE A 330 -10.75 -4.69 8.60
CA ILE A 330 -10.03 -5.58 9.52
C ILE A 330 -10.87 -6.00 10.74
N ASN A 331 -11.99 -5.32 10.98
CA ASN A 331 -12.98 -5.66 12.03
C ASN A 331 -14.28 -6.24 11.47
N ASP A 332 -14.36 -6.51 10.16
CA ASP A 332 -15.48 -7.25 9.54
C ASP A 332 -15.10 -8.72 9.36
N LYS A 333 -15.90 -9.60 10.01
CA LYS A 333 -15.61 -11.03 10.00
C LYS A 333 -15.68 -11.63 8.59
N ALA A 334 -16.69 -11.26 7.80
CA ALA A 334 -16.86 -11.82 6.48
C ALA A 334 -15.77 -11.33 5.52
N TYR A 335 -15.38 -10.06 5.67
CA TYR A 335 -14.30 -9.48 4.91
C TYR A 335 -12.98 -10.20 5.18
N MET A 336 -12.61 -10.36 6.44
CA MET A 336 -11.34 -10.97 6.81
C MET A 336 -11.29 -12.48 6.53
N GLU A 337 -12.40 -13.22 6.64
CA GLU A 337 -12.45 -14.60 6.15
C GLU A 337 -12.25 -14.67 4.62
N GLY A 338 -12.81 -13.71 3.89
CA GLY A 338 -12.59 -13.55 2.45
C GLY A 338 -11.13 -13.22 2.13
N TYR A 339 -10.54 -12.26 2.86
CA TYR A 339 -9.15 -11.85 2.72
C TYR A 339 -8.15 -13.02 2.84
N TYR A 340 -8.26 -13.82 3.91
CA TYR A 340 -7.36 -14.97 4.07
C TYR A 340 -7.54 -16.02 2.98
N LYS A 341 -8.76 -16.26 2.52
CA LYS A 341 -9.01 -17.18 1.40
C LYS A 341 -8.46 -16.65 0.08
N ASP A 342 -8.57 -15.34 -0.14
CA ASP A 342 -8.00 -14.70 -1.32
C ASP A 342 -6.47 -14.75 -1.30
N LEU A 343 -5.85 -14.42 -0.16
CA LEU A 343 -4.41 -14.54 0.04
C LEU A 343 -3.92 -15.97 -0.23
N LYS A 344 -4.61 -16.98 0.34
CA LYS A 344 -4.24 -18.37 0.08
C LYS A 344 -4.40 -18.72 -1.40
N PHE A 345 -5.46 -18.32 -2.05
CA PHE A 345 -5.68 -18.56 -3.47
C PHE A 345 -4.57 -17.94 -4.33
N PHE A 346 -4.16 -16.71 -4.03
CA PHE A 346 -3.02 -16.07 -4.68
C PHE A 346 -1.74 -16.88 -4.50
N LEU A 347 -1.44 -17.33 -3.28
CA LEU A 347 -0.25 -18.14 -2.97
C LEU A 347 -0.31 -19.54 -3.62
N ASP A 348 -1.48 -20.14 -3.73
CA ASP A 348 -1.68 -21.41 -4.44
C ASP A 348 -1.32 -21.26 -5.94
N ILE A 349 -1.72 -20.14 -6.57
CA ILE A 349 -1.32 -19.84 -7.95
C ILE A 349 0.19 -19.67 -8.05
N CYS A 350 0.83 -18.96 -7.12
CA CYS A 350 2.28 -18.84 -7.10
C CYS A 350 2.97 -20.21 -7.02
N ASN A 351 2.48 -21.12 -6.18
CA ASN A 351 3.00 -22.49 -6.11
C ASN A 351 2.83 -23.27 -7.42
N GLU A 352 1.66 -23.17 -8.03
CA GLU A 352 1.35 -23.93 -9.25
C GLU A 352 2.10 -23.41 -10.48
N TYR A 353 2.18 -22.09 -10.65
CA TYR A 353 2.70 -21.47 -11.88
C TYR A 353 4.15 -21.00 -11.79
N ALA A 354 4.65 -20.66 -10.62
CA ALA A 354 6.06 -20.32 -10.42
C ALA A 354 6.89 -21.48 -9.86
N GLY A 355 6.28 -22.38 -9.09
CA GLY A 355 6.97 -23.53 -8.50
C GLY A 355 8.14 -23.13 -7.60
N ASP A 356 9.36 -23.49 -8.01
CA ASP A 356 10.59 -23.15 -7.26
C ASP A 356 11.16 -21.75 -7.57
N GLU A 357 10.51 -20.96 -8.43
CA GLU A 357 10.93 -19.61 -8.76
C GLU A 357 10.66 -18.61 -7.63
N THR A 358 11.44 -17.54 -7.63
CA THR A 358 11.19 -16.39 -6.75
C THR A 358 10.02 -15.58 -7.28
N VAL A 359 9.06 -15.29 -6.39
CA VAL A 359 7.97 -14.34 -6.64
C VAL A 359 8.04 -13.25 -5.58
N GLY A 360 8.09 -11.99 -6.01
CA GLY A 360 8.12 -10.85 -5.11
C GLY A 360 6.71 -10.40 -4.70
N MET A 361 6.57 -9.90 -3.46
CA MET A 361 5.28 -9.44 -2.93
C MET A 361 5.48 -8.23 -2.04
N ILE A 362 4.82 -7.12 -2.37
CA ILE A 362 4.70 -5.93 -1.51
C ILE A 362 3.31 -5.96 -0.90
N PHE A 363 3.22 -5.99 0.44
CA PHE A 363 1.96 -6.13 1.15
C PHE A 363 1.38 -4.80 1.58
N GLU A 364 0.06 -4.69 1.35
CA GLU A 364 -0.89 -3.73 1.90
C GLU A 364 -0.33 -2.30 1.98
N PRO A 365 -0.01 -1.70 0.83
CA PRO A 365 0.34 -0.30 0.78
C PRO A 365 -0.64 0.56 1.59
N ASP A 366 -0.11 1.63 2.22
CA ASP A 366 -0.86 2.62 2.99
C ASP A 366 -1.47 2.15 4.33
N PHE A 367 -1.77 0.86 4.48
CA PHE A 367 -2.46 0.33 5.66
C PHE A 367 -1.79 0.72 6.99
N LEU A 368 -0.49 0.40 7.16
CA LEU A 368 0.22 0.75 8.38
C LEU A 368 0.48 2.26 8.50
N GLY A 369 0.59 2.96 7.37
CA GLY A 369 0.67 4.41 7.30
C GLY A 369 -0.57 5.08 7.90
N TYR A 370 -1.76 4.64 7.51
CA TYR A 370 -3.02 5.12 8.07
C TYR A 370 -3.14 4.78 9.57
N MET A 371 -2.75 3.56 9.98
CA MET A 371 -2.79 3.18 11.39
C MET A 371 -1.85 4.05 12.24
N MET A 372 -0.66 4.35 11.75
CA MET A 372 0.28 5.24 12.44
C MET A 372 -0.24 6.67 12.49
N GLN A 373 -0.63 7.24 11.35
CA GLN A 373 -1.01 8.65 11.24
C GLN A 373 -2.24 8.99 12.07
N GLN A 374 -3.30 8.16 11.97
CA GLN A 374 -4.60 8.50 12.55
C GLN A 374 -4.79 7.99 13.98
N ASN A 375 -4.11 6.90 14.33
CA ASN A 375 -4.36 6.25 15.62
C ASN A 375 -3.26 6.52 16.64
N LYS A 376 -1.99 6.59 16.25
CA LYS A 376 -0.80 6.75 17.13
C LYS A 376 -0.74 5.76 18.30
N LYS A 377 -1.46 4.65 18.22
CA LYS A 377 -1.50 3.60 19.23
C LYS A 377 -0.57 2.48 18.85
N ASP A 378 -0.05 1.78 19.86
CA ASP A 378 0.67 0.54 19.64
C ASP A 378 -0.19 -0.44 18.80
N PRO A 379 0.33 -0.97 17.68
CA PRO A 379 -0.39 -1.90 16.80
C PRO A 379 -0.97 -3.13 17.51
N SER A 380 -0.40 -3.54 18.62
CA SER A 380 -0.94 -4.62 19.46
C SER A 380 -2.25 -4.26 20.17
N THR A 381 -2.59 -2.96 20.24
CA THR A 381 -3.81 -2.45 20.88
C THR A 381 -4.90 -2.06 19.90
N ILE A 382 -4.60 -2.03 18.60
CA ILE A 382 -5.59 -1.75 17.55
C ILE A 382 -6.26 -3.06 17.17
N SER A 383 -7.59 -3.14 17.33
CA SER A 383 -8.35 -4.37 17.07
C SER A 383 -8.35 -4.76 15.59
N ALA A 384 -8.15 -6.07 15.33
CA ALA A 384 -8.34 -6.71 14.04
C ALA A 384 -8.81 -8.15 14.25
N LEU A 385 -9.68 -8.68 13.38
CA LEU A 385 -10.26 -10.02 13.54
C LEU A 385 -9.36 -11.12 12.96
N VAL A 386 -8.21 -11.35 13.57
CA VAL A 386 -7.21 -12.34 13.12
C VAL A 386 -7.68 -13.78 13.31
N ASP A 387 -8.57 -14.05 14.26
CA ASP A 387 -9.21 -15.37 14.43
C ASP A 387 -9.90 -15.87 13.14
N THR A 388 -10.19 -14.97 12.22
CA THR A 388 -10.76 -15.28 10.89
C THR A 388 -9.81 -16.10 10.02
N ALA A 389 -8.50 -16.02 10.22
CA ALA A 389 -7.54 -16.91 9.57
C ALA A 389 -7.84 -18.40 9.84
N TYR A 390 -8.32 -18.71 11.05
CA TYR A 390 -8.67 -20.08 11.44
C TYR A 390 -10.10 -20.44 11.03
N THR A 391 -11.05 -19.51 11.15
CA THR A 391 -12.45 -19.79 10.76
C THR A 391 -12.62 -19.87 9.26
N SER A 392 -11.74 -19.23 8.47
CA SER A 392 -11.65 -19.39 7.02
C SER A 392 -11.12 -20.76 6.58
N GLY A 393 -10.42 -21.47 7.47
CA GLY A 393 -9.74 -22.74 7.20
C GLY A 393 -8.35 -22.59 6.57
N VAL A 394 -7.80 -21.39 6.48
CA VAL A 394 -6.42 -21.14 5.98
C VAL A 394 -5.39 -21.54 7.04
N LEU A 395 -5.63 -21.20 8.29
CA LEU A 395 -4.84 -21.67 9.41
C LEU A 395 -5.62 -22.67 10.26
N GLU A 396 -4.91 -23.59 10.92
CA GLU A 396 -5.49 -24.63 11.76
C GLU A 396 -5.16 -24.40 13.24
N LYS A 397 -6.20 -24.22 14.08
CA LYS A 397 -6.00 -24.08 15.53
C LYS A 397 -5.30 -25.32 16.11
N GLY A 398 -4.24 -25.06 16.89
CA GLY A 398 -3.43 -26.12 17.54
C GLY A 398 -2.35 -26.73 16.65
N LYS A 399 -2.28 -26.40 15.37
CA LYS A 399 -1.18 -26.74 14.47
C LYS A 399 -0.37 -25.50 14.10
N ASP A 400 -1.06 -24.45 13.66
CA ASP A 400 -0.45 -23.17 13.34
C ASP A 400 -0.30 -22.29 14.59
N PRO A 401 0.60 -21.30 14.61
CA PRO A 401 0.75 -20.35 15.71
C PRO A 401 -0.57 -19.66 16.06
N THR A 402 -0.70 -19.20 17.28
CA THR A 402 -1.84 -18.39 17.71
C THR A 402 -1.47 -16.91 17.61
N PHE A 403 -2.28 -16.14 16.90
CA PHE A 403 -2.10 -14.71 16.73
C PHE A 403 -3.16 -13.94 17.53
N GLU A 404 -2.78 -12.76 18.03
CA GLU A 404 -3.70 -11.87 18.73
C GLU A 404 -4.66 -11.18 17.75
N ASN A 405 -5.87 -10.87 18.20
CA ASN A 405 -6.84 -10.08 17.45
C ASN A 405 -6.44 -8.59 17.48
N SER A 406 -5.34 -8.26 16.83
CA SER A 406 -4.77 -6.92 16.76
C SER A 406 -4.11 -6.69 15.40
N VAL A 407 -3.82 -5.43 15.06
CA VAL A 407 -3.06 -5.08 13.83
C VAL A 407 -1.72 -5.81 13.81
N LYS A 408 -1.03 -5.90 14.96
CA LYS A 408 0.21 -6.68 15.07
C LYS A 408 -0.04 -8.15 14.73
N GLY A 409 -1.02 -8.77 15.32
CA GLY A 409 -1.34 -10.18 15.04
C GLY A 409 -1.78 -10.38 13.58
N LEU A 410 -2.44 -9.39 12.95
CA LEU A 410 -2.79 -9.43 11.54
C LEU A 410 -1.54 -9.48 10.66
N VAL A 411 -0.60 -8.56 10.86
CA VAL A 411 0.67 -8.52 10.12
C VAL A 411 1.45 -9.83 10.31
N GLU A 412 1.59 -10.29 11.55
CA GLU A 412 2.30 -11.54 11.86
C GLU A 412 1.63 -12.77 11.21
N SER A 413 0.31 -12.82 11.18
CA SER A 413 -0.44 -13.93 10.57
C SER A 413 -0.35 -13.92 9.04
N ILE A 414 -0.32 -12.75 8.40
CA ILE A 414 -0.07 -12.62 6.96
C ILE A 414 1.33 -13.14 6.64
N ASN A 415 2.35 -12.65 7.33
CA ASN A 415 3.74 -13.09 7.13
C ASN A 415 3.90 -14.60 7.30
N TYR A 416 3.29 -15.15 8.34
CA TYR A 416 3.29 -16.60 8.58
C TYR A 416 2.59 -17.35 7.42
N THR A 417 1.43 -16.89 6.99
CA THR A 417 0.66 -17.54 5.92
C THR A 417 1.47 -17.54 4.62
N VAL A 418 2.14 -16.44 4.29
CA VAL A 418 2.99 -16.36 3.09
C VAL A 418 4.11 -17.39 3.14
N ARG A 419 4.87 -17.47 4.23
CA ARG A 419 5.97 -18.45 4.37
C ARG A 419 5.50 -19.89 4.41
N LYS A 420 4.34 -20.14 5.03
CA LYS A 420 3.74 -21.47 5.08
C LYS A 420 3.29 -21.95 3.70
N GLU A 421 2.60 -21.10 2.95
CA GLU A 421 1.94 -21.51 1.72
C GLU A 421 2.87 -21.40 0.50
N TYR A 422 3.84 -20.47 0.48
CA TYR A 422 4.80 -20.34 -0.62
C TYR A 422 6.21 -19.99 -0.12
N LYS A 423 7.06 -21.01 0.01
CA LYS A 423 8.42 -20.88 0.59
C LYS A 423 9.40 -20.01 -0.21
N ASN A 424 9.19 -19.88 -1.54
CA ASN A 424 10.06 -19.09 -2.43
C ASN A 424 9.56 -17.64 -2.61
N SER A 425 8.64 -17.22 -1.75
CA SER A 425 8.22 -15.82 -1.68
C SER A 425 9.37 -14.92 -1.26
N TYR A 426 9.48 -13.76 -1.90
CA TYR A 426 10.35 -12.65 -1.49
C TYR A 426 9.43 -11.48 -1.16
N PHE A 427 9.16 -11.22 0.12
CA PHE A 427 8.07 -10.33 0.50
C PHE A 427 8.45 -9.33 1.58
N GLY A 428 7.72 -8.22 1.57
CA GLY A 428 7.89 -7.16 2.56
C GLY A 428 6.70 -6.20 2.61
N TRP A 429 6.79 -5.23 3.50
CA TRP A 429 5.75 -4.25 3.79
C TRP A 429 6.16 -2.85 3.34
N GLN A 430 5.18 -2.10 2.86
CA GLN A 430 5.40 -0.74 2.37
C GLN A 430 5.36 0.27 3.53
N PHE A 431 6.27 1.24 3.46
CA PHE A 431 6.37 2.41 4.32
C PHE A 431 5.91 3.66 3.59
N ASN A 432 5.23 4.55 4.29
CA ASN A 432 4.76 5.83 3.74
C ASN A 432 5.53 6.99 4.39
N ILE A 433 5.99 7.93 3.58
CA ILE A 433 6.62 9.18 4.05
C ILE A 433 5.60 10.01 4.84
N TRP A 434 4.34 9.97 4.45
CA TRP A 434 3.25 10.72 5.06
C TRP A 434 2.65 10.09 6.33
N SER A 435 3.10 8.90 6.73
CA SER A 435 2.58 8.20 7.92
C SER A 435 2.84 8.95 9.22
N TYR A 436 3.83 9.82 9.22
CA TYR A 436 4.07 10.75 10.32
C TYR A 436 3.05 11.89 10.25
N ASP A 437 2.13 11.93 11.21
CA ASP A 437 1.23 13.07 11.37
C ASP A 437 1.98 14.25 11.98
N SER A 438 2.19 15.26 11.19
CA SER A 438 2.76 16.49 11.66
C SER A 438 1.72 17.61 11.69
N THR A 439 0.98 17.70 12.76
CA THR A 439 0.32 18.95 13.14
C THR A 439 1.35 20.08 13.32
N GLU A 440 2.63 19.72 13.50
CA GLU A 440 3.76 20.64 13.63
C GLU A 440 4.31 21.14 12.28
N ILE A 441 3.95 20.49 11.14
CA ILE A 441 4.41 20.84 9.80
C ILE A 441 3.22 20.85 8.81
N PRO A 442 2.19 21.62 9.07
CA PRO A 442 1.12 21.74 8.09
C PRO A 442 1.71 22.26 6.76
N ASN A 443 1.51 21.51 5.68
CA ASN A 443 1.83 21.87 4.29
C ASN A 443 3.31 21.96 3.91
N GLN A 444 4.24 21.48 4.74
CA GLN A 444 5.67 21.62 4.42
C GLN A 444 6.35 20.33 3.94
N GLY A 445 5.68 19.18 3.99
CA GLY A 445 6.26 17.90 3.61
C GLY A 445 7.54 17.53 4.40
N LEU A 446 7.68 16.28 4.79
CA LEU A 446 8.82 15.85 5.62
C LEU A 446 10.17 16.10 4.94
N LEU A 447 10.30 15.75 3.67
CA LEU A 447 11.56 15.80 2.94
C LEU A 447 12.00 17.25 2.61
N HIS A 448 11.06 18.20 2.61
CA HIS A 448 11.30 19.64 2.40
C HIS A 448 11.75 20.36 3.68
N LYS A 449 11.79 19.68 4.81
CA LYS A 449 12.09 20.32 6.10
C LYS A 449 13.42 21.07 6.11
N THR A 450 14.39 20.63 5.33
CA THR A 450 15.69 21.31 5.17
C THR A 450 15.57 22.71 4.58
N GLU A 451 14.52 22.99 3.81
CA GLU A 451 14.28 24.32 3.23
C GLU A 451 13.71 25.31 4.26
N PHE A 452 13.07 24.84 5.33
CA PHE A 452 12.39 25.69 6.34
C PHE A 452 13.18 25.91 7.61
N ILE A 453 13.90 24.89 8.11
CA ILE A 453 14.65 24.97 9.36
C ILE A 453 16.17 24.84 9.16
N GLY A 454 16.62 24.87 7.91
CA GLY A 454 18.02 24.72 7.52
C GLY A 454 18.45 23.27 7.35
N TRP A 455 19.55 23.08 6.61
CA TRP A 455 20.01 21.77 6.15
C TRP A 455 20.23 20.79 7.30
N ASP A 456 21.05 21.14 8.29
CA ASP A 456 21.39 20.21 9.36
C ASP A 456 20.21 19.88 10.28
N ASN A 457 19.45 20.90 10.68
CA ASN A 457 18.27 20.70 11.53
C ASN A 457 17.18 19.91 10.80
N GLY A 458 16.94 20.20 9.51
CA GLY A 458 15.96 19.48 8.70
C GLY A 458 16.32 18.01 8.55
N ARG A 459 17.57 17.69 8.27
CA ARG A 459 18.06 16.31 8.17
C ARG A 459 18.02 15.57 9.50
N GLN A 460 18.31 16.23 10.61
CA GLN A 460 18.15 15.63 11.94
C GLN A 460 16.67 15.29 12.20
N PHE A 461 15.76 16.20 11.87
CA PHE A 461 14.34 15.98 12.00
C PHE A 461 13.85 14.81 11.12
N ILE A 462 14.29 14.76 9.85
CA ILE A 462 13.97 13.64 8.93
C ILE A 462 14.44 12.30 9.52
N LYS A 463 15.65 12.24 10.08
CA LYS A 463 16.17 11.03 10.74
C LYS A 463 15.32 10.62 11.93
N GLN A 464 14.93 11.58 12.77
CA GLN A 464 14.08 11.31 13.93
C GLN A 464 12.74 10.71 13.50
N VAL A 465 12.07 11.32 12.52
CA VAL A 465 10.80 10.82 12.01
C VAL A 465 10.94 9.44 11.38
N ALA A 466 12.00 9.22 10.59
CA ALA A 466 12.28 7.91 10.02
C ALA A 466 12.47 6.83 11.10
N GLN A 467 13.19 7.17 12.19
CA GLN A 467 13.36 6.26 13.34
C GLN A 467 12.01 5.92 13.98
N GLU A 468 11.20 6.94 14.29
CA GLU A 468 9.88 6.77 14.90
C GLU A 468 8.96 5.94 14.01
N THR A 469 8.99 6.17 12.69
CA THR A 469 8.22 5.40 11.72
C THR A 469 8.67 3.95 11.68
N ALA A 470 9.98 3.72 11.61
CA ALA A 470 10.53 2.36 11.59
C ALA A 470 10.21 1.58 12.88
N ASP A 471 10.30 2.24 14.04
CA ASP A 471 9.96 1.62 15.32
C ASP A 471 8.47 1.25 15.40
N TYR A 472 7.58 2.11 14.88
CA TYR A 472 6.16 1.81 14.79
C TYR A 472 5.87 0.58 13.92
N TYR A 473 6.40 0.55 12.70
CA TYR A 473 6.20 -0.58 11.77
C TYR A 473 6.83 -1.87 12.29
N LYS A 474 8.00 -1.79 12.96
CA LYS A 474 8.58 -2.95 13.65
C LYS A 474 7.67 -3.45 14.76
N SER A 475 7.07 -2.56 15.54
CA SER A 475 6.12 -2.94 16.59
C SER A 475 4.87 -3.61 16.04
N ALA A 476 4.49 -3.30 14.79
CA ALA A 476 3.43 -4.00 14.06
C ALA A 476 3.81 -5.41 13.59
N GLY A 477 5.08 -5.81 13.71
CA GLY A 477 5.53 -7.17 13.38
C GLY A 477 5.94 -7.38 11.93
N ILE A 478 6.22 -6.32 11.15
CA ILE A 478 6.56 -6.42 9.71
C ILE A 478 7.78 -7.29 9.42
N THR A 479 8.68 -7.47 10.39
CA THR A 479 9.90 -8.29 10.24
C THR A 479 9.72 -9.73 10.72
N SER A 480 8.52 -10.09 11.18
CA SER A 480 8.24 -11.45 11.67
C SER A 480 8.27 -12.48 10.53
N TYR A 481 8.52 -13.73 10.87
CA TYR A 481 8.57 -14.85 9.93
C TYR A 481 9.50 -14.61 8.74
N ASP A 482 10.65 -14.00 9.02
CA ASP A 482 11.71 -13.74 8.06
C ASP A 482 11.24 -12.98 6.80
N ALA A 483 10.32 -12.02 6.97
CA ALA A 483 10.02 -11.08 5.90
C ALA A 483 11.30 -10.48 5.32
N ASP A 484 11.44 -10.41 4.00
CA ASP A 484 12.73 -10.24 3.34
C ASP A 484 13.18 -8.79 3.25
N PHE A 485 12.27 -7.87 3.02
CA PHE A 485 12.57 -6.46 2.75
C PHE A 485 11.53 -5.52 3.35
N ILE A 486 11.83 -4.26 3.29
CA ILE A 486 10.86 -3.17 3.42
C ILE A 486 10.78 -2.43 2.09
N SER A 487 9.66 -1.83 1.78
CA SER A 487 9.52 -0.99 0.60
C SER A 487 9.09 0.42 0.96
N ILE A 488 9.45 1.36 0.12
CA ILE A 488 9.05 2.76 0.23
C ILE A 488 8.77 3.31 -1.16
N ASP A 489 7.70 4.06 -1.29
CA ASP A 489 7.30 4.66 -2.55
C ASP A 489 7.71 6.13 -2.70
N LYS A 490 7.61 6.62 -3.90
CA LYS A 490 7.41 8.01 -4.28
C LYS A 490 6.41 8.00 -5.43
N TYR A 491 5.13 8.14 -5.11
CA TYR A 491 4.06 8.14 -6.10
C TYR A 491 4.21 9.28 -7.10
N GLY A 492 3.84 9.03 -8.36
CA GLY A 492 3.83 10.07 -9.39
C GLY A 492 2.88 11.20 -9.02
N LEU A 493 3.28 12.44 -9.27
CA LEU A 493 2.56 13.66 -8.88
C LEU A 493 2.46 13.86 -7.34
N ASP A 494 3.15 13.04 -6.57
CA ASP A 494 3.24 13.17 -5.12
C ASP A 494 4.40 14.12 -4.75
N GLY A 495 4.18 15.40 -4.94
CA GLY A 495 5.16 16.43 -4.66
C GLY A 495 5.19 16.85 -3.20
N ALA A 496 4.14 16.57 -2.48
CA ALA A 496 3.92 16.92 -1.07
C ALA A 496 4.17 18.41 -0.70
N TYR A 497 4.39 19.29 -1.69
CA TYR A 497 4.64 20.70 -1.42
C TYR A 497 4.11 21.61 -2.54
N GLU A 498 3.30 22.59 -2.17
CA GLU A 498 2.58 23.44 -3.13
C GLU A 498 3.46 24.47 -3.85
N ASP A 499 4.65 24.82 -3.31
CA ASP A 499 5.46 25.93 -3.80
C ASP A 499 6.28 25.63 -5.06
N ASN A 500 6.38 24.38 -5.48
CA ASN A 500 7.00 24.07 -6.78
C ASN A 500 6.29 24.72 -7.97
N ALA A 501 5.06 25.18 -7.80
CA ALA A 501 4.35 25.97 -8.82
C ALA A 501 5.08 27.26 -9.18
N ALA A 502 5.87 27.86 -8.28
CA ALA A 502 6.65 29.06 -8.56
C ALA A 502 7.93 28.78 -9.35
N THR A 503 8.51 27.59 -9.16
CA THR A 503 9.76 27.16 -9.82
C THR A 503 9.49 26.38 -11.11
N ASN A 504 8.29 25.85 -11.26
CA ASN A 504 7.81 25.20 -12.45
C ASN A 504 6.51 25.88 -12.92
N PRO A 505 6.60 26.95 -13.73
CA PRO A 505 5.46 27.71 -14.21
C PRO A 505 4.46 26.87 -15.04
N GLU A 506 4.85 25.68 -15.49
CA GLU A 506 4.00 24.73 -16.21
C GLU A 506 3.20 23.83 -15.26
N GLY A 507 3.29 24.04 -13.94
CA GLY A 507 2.40 23.44 -12.96
C GLY A 507 2.80 22.07 -12.42
N SER A 508 4.02 21.60 -12.66
CA SER A 508 4.50 20.34 -12.07
C SER A 508 4.93 20.53 -10.62
N LYS A 509 3.99 20.36 -9.71
CA LYS A 509 4.18 20.45 -8.25
C LYS A 509 4.94 19.26 -7.65
N TRP A 510 5.17 18.21 -8.42
CA TRP A 510 5.74 16.93 -8.00
C TRP A 510 7.24 16.79 -8.26
N LEU A 511 7.89 17.75 -8.93
CA LEU A 511 9.31 17.69 -9.22
C LEU A 511 10.14 17.96 -7.99
N TRP A 512 10.97 17.00 -7.60
CA TRP A 512 11.95 17.16 -6.54
C TRP A 512 13.30 17.62 -7.11
N ASN A 513 13.98 18.53 -6.41
CA ASN A 513 15.38 18.82 -6.68
C ASN A 513 16.29 17.77 -6.03
N ALA A 514 17.60 17.85 -6.30
CA ALA A 514 18.56 16.87 -5.80
C ALA A 514 18.66 16.82 -4.26
N ASP A 515 18.49 17.95 -3.57
CA ASP A 515 18.50 17.99 -2.11
C ASP A 515 17.35 17.21 -1.49
N ILE A 516 16.17 17.26 -2.11
CA ILE A 516 15.00 16.50 -1.65
C ILE A 516 15.20 15.01 -1.89
N TRP A 517 15.76 14.61 -3.03
CA TRP A 517 16.14 13.21 -3.28
C TRP A 517 17.22 12.73 -2.29
N ASN A 518 18.20 13.55 -1.96
CA ASN A 518 19.18 13.25 -0.91
C ASN A 518 18.52 13.08 0.48
N ASN A 519 17.47 13.83 0.76
CA ASN A 519 16.66 13.67 1.97
C ASN A 519 15.82 12.37 1.92
N TYR A 520 15.28 12.00 0.76
CA TYR A 520 14.59 10.74 0.56
C TYR A 520 15.52 9.54 0.82
N LEU A 521 16.74 9.57 0.29
CA LEU A 521 17.75 8.54 0.58
C LEU A 521 18.19 8.53 2.05
N LEU A 522 18.22 9.68 2.73
CA LEU A 522 18.48 9.72 4.17
C LEU A 522 17.35 9.05 4.97
N TYR A 523 16.11 9.35 4.62
CA TYR A 523 14.93 8.70 5.23
C TYR A 523 14.99 7.19 5.01
N THR A 524 15.16 6.76 3.76
CA THR A 524 15.30 5.35 3.35
C THR A 524 16.42 4.63 4.11
N LYS A 525 17.61 5.25 4.19
CA LYS A 525 18.75 4.70 4.93
C LYS A 525 18.44 4.52 6.40
N THR A 526 17.76 5.47 7.01
CA THR A 526 17.37 5.35 8.42
C THR A 526 16.38 4.22 8.64
N LEU A 527 15.40 4.04 7.75
CA LEU A 527 14.50 2.87 7.80
C LEU A 527 15.28 1.56 7.70
N HIS A 528 16.23 1.47 6.75
CA HIS A 528 17.12 0.32 6.60
C HIS A 528 17.89 0.01 7.88
N GLU A 529 18.58 1.01 8.42
CA GLU A 529 19.41 0.87 9.63
C GLU A 529 18.59 0.43 10.86
N VAL A 530 17.37 0.91 11.00
CA VAL A 530 16.49 0.57 12.13
C VAL A 530 15.84 -0.80 11.97
N THR A 531 15.35 -1.10 10.78
CA THR A 531 14.67 -2.37 10.52
C THR A 531 15.62 -3.53 10.29
N GLU A 532 16.87 -3.25 9.96
CA GLU A 532 17.89 -4.21 9.52
C GLU A 532 17.45 -5.01 8.28
N LYS A 533 16.53 -4.44 7.47
CA LYS A 533 16.02 -5.06 6.24
C LYS A 533 16.49 -4.30 5.01
N PRO A 534 16.81 -5.00 3.91
CA PRO A 534 17.04 -4.33 2.63
C PRO A 534 15.79 -3.59 2.18
N VAL A 535 15.98 -2.60 1.34
CA VAL A 535 14.90 -1.71 0.88
C VAL A 535 14.63 -1.94 -0.61
N ILE A 536 13.36 -1.99 -0.98
CA ILE A 536 12.88 -1.87 -2.35
C ILE A 536 12.20 -0.50 -2.50
N LEU A 537 12.75 0.35 -3.35
CA LEU A 537 12.02 1.53 -3.80
C LEU A 537 10.99 1.08 -4.84
N TRP A 538 9.76 1.53 -4.73
CA TRP A 538 8.72 1.16 -5.67
C TRP A 538 7.83 2.36 -6.03
N GLN A 539 7.00 2.23 -7.06
CA GLN A 539 6.26 3.35 -7.66
C GLN A 539 7.15 4.57 -7.99
N ILE A 540 8.44 4.33 -8.23
CA ILE A 540 9.34 5.43 -8.56
C ILE A 540 8.98 5.94 -9.96
N PRO A 541 8.63 7.23 -10.11
CA PRO A 541 8.19 7.76 -11.38
C PRO A 541 9.18 7.55 -12.51
N VAL A 542 8.68 7.36 -13.71
CA VAL A 542 9.42 7.48 -14.96
C VAL A 542 9.11 8.83 -15.59
N GLY A 543 9.79 9.18 -16.62
CA GLY A 543 9.82 10.52 -17.19
C GLY A 543 11.17 11.14 -16.87
N HIS A 544 11.63 11.99 -17.70
CA HIS A 544 12.88 12.72 -17.51
C HIS A 544 12.60 14.22 -17.37
N LEU A 545 13.58 14.99 -16.93
CA LEU A 545 13.48 16.44 -17.00
C LEU A 545 13.60 16.88 -18.45
N ASN A 546 12.70 17.78 -18.88
CA ASN A 546 12.66 18.31 -20.23
C ASN A 546 13.94 19.04 -20.62
N SER A 547 14.20 19.14 -21.92
CA SER A 547 15.44 19.63 -22.51
C SER A 547 16.67 18.80 -22.14
N SER A 548 16.46 17.49 -21.98
CA SER A 548 17.53 16.48 -21.81
C SER A 548 18.51 16.52 -22.98
N GLU A 549 19.82 16.41 -22.65
CA GLU A 549 20.89 16.29 -23.63
C GLU A 549 21.19 14.83 -24.02
N GLU A 550 20.43 13.89 -23.47
CA GLU A 550 20.63 12.46 -23.67
C GLU A 550 20.45 12.07 -25.15
N PRO A 551 21.44 11.38 -25.76
CA PRO A 551 21.29 10.86 -27.12
C PRO A 551 20.23 9.76 -27.21
N ASN A 552 19.32 9.90 -28.17
CA ASN A 552 18.28 8.93 -28.45
C ASN A 552 18.78 7.85 -29.43
N PRO A 553 18.98 6.59 -28.99
CA PRO A 553 19.51 5.52 -29.87
C PRO A 553 18.50 5.04 -30.92
N TYR A 554 17.24 5.44 -30.84
CA TYR A 554 16.20 5.03 -31.78
C TYR A 554 16.11 5.93 -33.02
N ASN A 555 16.49 7.19 -32.92
CA ASN A 555 16.39 8.15 -34.02
C ASN A 555 17.68 8.93 -34.32
N GLY A 556 18.71 8.79 -33.48
CA GLY A 556 20.01 9.46 -33.62
C GLY A 556 20.00 10.95 -33.23
N GLY A 557 18.87 11.46 -32.69
CA GLY A 557 18.74 12.80 -32.14
C GLY A 557 18.89 12.84 -30.62
N LYS A 558 18.20 13.77 -29.97
CA LYS A 558 17.92 13.82 -28.53
C LYS A 558 16.52 13.27 -28.26
N PHE A 559 16.22 13.00 -27.01
CA PHE A 559 14.86 12.68 -26.60
C PHE A 559 13.98 13.94 -26.66
N ASP A 560 12.74 13.75 -27.08
CA ASP A 560 11.74 14.80 -27.11
C ASP A 560 11.28 15.15 -25.69
N ASP A 561 10.92 16.41 -25.49
CA ASP A 561 10.33 16.88 -24.23
C ASP A 561 8.98 16.22 -23.97
N LEU A 562 8.70 15.95 -22.70
CA LEU A 562 7.41 15.49 -22.24
C LEU A 562 6.42 16.66 -22.20
N THR A 563 5.14 16.37 -22.41
CA THR A 563 4.12 17.43 -22.62
C THR A 563 3.52 17.99 -21.34
N ASN A 564 3.81 17.37 -20.20
CA ASN A 564 3.18 17.64 -18.89
C ASN A 564 1.65 17.53 -18.92
N ALA A 565 1.15 16.62 -19.77
CA ALA A 565 -0.26 16.24 -19.85
C ALA A 565 -0.47 14.84 -19.24
N VAL A 566 -1.73 14.48 -19.01
CA VAL A 566 -2.09 13.19 -18.42
C VAL A 566 -1.37 12.03 -19.10
N GLY A 567 -0.60 11.25 -18.31
CA GLY A 567 0.19 10.12 -18.77
C GLY A 567 1.51 10.48 -19.46
N ASN A 568 1.90 11.76 -19.51
CA ASN A 568 3.13 12.22 -20.15
C ASN A 568 3.74 13.40 -19.37
N TYR A 569 4.12 13.15 -18.12
CA TYR A 569 4.67 14.15 -17.20
C TYR A 569 6.17 14.01 -17.04
N GLU A 570 6.86 15.14 -16.88
CA GLU A 570 8.23 15.17 -16.38
C GLU A 570 8.29 14.55 -14.97
N ASP A 571 9.38 13.90 -14.64
CA ASP A 571 9.78 13.63 -13.26
C ASP A 571 11.30 13.65 -13.14
N SER A 572 11.78 14.02 -11.96
CA SER A 572 13.22 14.10 -11.70
C SER A 572 13.83 12.80 -11.19
N ALA A 573 13.02 11.78 -10.88
CA ALA A 573 13.49 10.51 -10.33
C ALA A 573 14.50 9.80 -11.24
N PRO A 574 14.21 9.49 -12.51
CA PRO A 574 15.19 8.81 -13.36
C PRO A 574 16.43 9.66 -13.63
N THR A 575 16.25 10.99 -13.73
CA THR A 575 17.37 11.93 -13.85
C THR A 575 18.30 11.85 -12.63
N TYR A 576 17.73 11.73 -11.43
CA TYR A 576 18.52 11.61 -10.19
C TYR A 576 19.23 10.25 -10.12
N PHE A 577 18.53 9.14 -10.35
CA PHE A 577 19.11 7.82 -10.20
C PHE A 577 20.15 7.50 -11.30
N PHE A 578 19.80 7.72 -12.57
CA PHE A 578 20.69 7.36 -13.68
C PHE A 578 21.64 8.48 -14.12
N GLY A 579 21.37 9.70 -13.73
CA GLY A 579 22.09 10.89 -14.18
C GLY A 579 21.64 11.38 -15.55
N ASP A 580 21.63 12.71 -15.70
CA ASP A 580 21.37 13.36 -16.97
C ASP A 580 21.97 14.78 -17.00
N THR A 581 22.04 15.36 -18.19
CA THR A 581 22.33 16.77 -18.43
C THR A 581 21.13 17.37 -19.17
N PHE A 582 20.61 18.46 -18.65
CA PHE A 582 19.43 19.12 -19.21
C PHE A 582 19.59 20.65 -19.17
N ASN A 583 18.79 21.35 -19.95
CA ASN A 583 18.83 22.82 -19.99
C ASN A 583 17.60 23.38 -19.27
N ALA A 584 17.84 24.23 -18.28
CA ALA A 584 16.74 24.92 -17.59
C ALA A 584 16.06 25.91 -18.55
N SER A 585 14.74 25.74 -18.74
CA SER A 585 13.92 26.55 -19.64
C SER A 585 13.62 27.95 -19.06
N SER A 586 13.87 28.19 -17.76
CA SER A 586 13.66 29.45 -17.07
C SER A 586 14.64 29.64 -15.93
N ASP A 587 14.79 30.89 -15.47
CA ASP A 587 15.62 31.20 -14.30
C ASP A 587 15.09 30.51 -13.03
N ALA A 588 13.78 30.40 -12.86
CA ALA A 588 13.17 29.71 -11.74
C ALA A 588 13.50 28.20 -11.74
N ARG A 589 13.40 27.53 -12.88
CA ARG A 589 13.83 26.11 -13.01
C ARG A 589 15.33 25.96 -12.75
N LYS A 590 16.13 26.89 -13.27
CA LYS A 590 17.57 26.89 -13.02
C LYS A 590 17.87 27.01 -11.52
N GLU A 591 17.28 27.96 -10.83
CA GLU A 591 17.45 28.15 -9.39
C GLU A 591 17.05 26.89 -8.63
N TYR A 592 15.90 26.31 -8.95
CA TYR A 592 15.36 25.14 -8.27
C TYR A 592 16.21 23.88 -8.46
N PHE A 593 16.58 23.54 -9.69
CA PHE A 593 17.34 22.33 -9.98
C PHE A 593 18.84 22.44 -9.76
N SER A 594 19.37 23.67 -9.57
CA SER A 594 20.75 23.87 -9.18
C SER A 594 20.97 23.94 -7.67
N LYS A 595 19.90 23.88 -6.86
CA LYS A 595 20.04 23.79 -5.40
C LYS A 595 20.93 22.61 -5.02
N ASN A 596 21.88 22.87 -4.13
CA ASN A 596 22.85 21.86 -3.72
C ASN A 596 23.35 22.16 -2.29
N LEU A 597 22.44 22.14 -1.32
CA LEU A 597 22.74 22.30 0.10
C LEU A 597 23.53 21.10 0.63
N ALA A 598 23.37 19.96 0.01
CA ALA A 598 24.14 18.74 0.29
C ALA A 598 25.63 18.87 -0.03
N ASN A 599 26.07 19.88 -0.80
CA ASN A 599 27.39 19.96 -1.42
C ASN A 599 27.72 18.72 -2.27
N ASP A 600 26.73 18.22 -2.97
CA ASP A 600 26.84 17.06 -3.83
C ASP A 600 27.73 17.38 -5.06
N SER A 601 28.85 16.69 -5.17
CA SER A 601 29.82 16.88 -6.26
C SER A 601 29.29 16.43 -7.63
N LYS A 602 28.20 15.68 -7.66
CA LYS A 602 27.54 15.21 -8.87
C LYS A 602 26.65 16.27 -9.53
N ILE A 603 26.33 17.33 -8.81
CA ILE A 603 25.55 18.46 -9.32
C ILE A 603 26.49 19.51 -9.90
N LYS A 604 26.39 19.80 -11.20
CA LYS A 604 27.20 20.79 -11.91
C LYS A 604 26.29 21.76 -12.67
N VAL A 605 26.64 23.03 -12.67
CA VAL A 605 25.87 24.10 -13.33
C VAL A 605 26.78 24.93 -14.21
N GLU A 606 26.49 24.95 -15.51
CA GLU A 606 27.21 25.70 -16.51
C GLU A 606 26.23 26.57 -17.35
N GLY A 607 26.07 27.82 -16.98
CA GLY A 607 25.02 28.67 -17.58
C GLY A 607 23.61 28.13 -17.26
N ASN A 608 22.84 27.80 -18.27
CA ASN A 608 21.53 27.16 -18.10
C ASN A 608 21.57 25.62 -18.13
N LYS A 609 22.75 25.08 -18.41
CA LYS A 609 23.00 23.63 -18.45
C LYS A 609 23.24 23.15 -17.03
N ILE A 610 22.44 22.17 -16.60
CA ILE A 610 22.55 21.51 -15.30
C ILE A 610 22.84 20.02 -15.56
N THR A 611 23.84 19.51 -14.87
CA THR A 611 24.15 18.07 -14.88
C THR A 611 23.93 17.50 -13.52
N TRP A 612 23.08 16.48 -13.43
CA TRP A 612 23.02 15.59 -12.28
C TRP A 612 23.73 14.30 -12.62
N GLY A 613 24.80 13.97 -11.88
CA GLY A 613 25.41 12.63 -11.97
C GLY A 613 24.47 11.59 -11.32
N GLY A 614 24.54 10.35 -11.79
CA GLY A 614 23.68 9.29 -11.27
C GLY A 614 24.00 8.91 -9.81
N HIS A 615 22.98 8.66 -9.02
CA HIS A 615 23.06 8.40 -7.57
C HIS A 615 22.80 6.93 -7.21
N MET A 616 23.09 5.99 -8.11
CA MET A 616 22.89 4.57 -7.85
C MET A 616 23.78 4.04 -6.71
N GLU A 617 24.98 4.59 -6.52
CA GLU A 617 25.87 4.22 -5.39
C GLU A 617 25.29 4.67 -4.05
N GLU A 618 24.85 5.92 -3.96
CA GLU A 618 24.20 6.46 -2.75
C GLU A 618 22.90 5.74 -2.45
N THR A 619 22.21 5.30 -3.49
CA THR A 619 20.99 4.47 -3.36
C THR A 619 21.31 3.11 -2.76
N LYS A 620 22.35 2.43 -3.27
CA LYS A 620 22.85 1.19 -2.64
C LYS A 620 23.28 1.42 -1.19
N ASP A 621 24.01 2.51 -0.92
CA ASP A 621 24.49 2.86 0.43
C ASP A 621 23.34 3.20 1.41
N ALA A 622 22.15 3.51 0.87
CA ALA A 622 20.94 3.65 1.66
C ALA A 622 20.23 2.32 1.97
N GLY A 623 20.85 1.18 1.61
CA GLY A 623 20.30 -0.16 1.83
C GLY A 623 19.35 -0.64 0.74
N VAL A 624 19.26 0.07 -0.38
CA VAL A 624 18.37 -0.28 -1.49
C VAL A 624 18.97 -1.41 -2.32
N VAL A 625 18.17 -2.43 -2.58
CA VAL A 625 18.54 -3.62 -3.38
C VAL A 625 17.81 -3.69 -4.71
N SER A 626 16.72 -2.95 -4.84
CA SER A 626 15.93 -2.86 -6.08
C SER A 626 15.21 -1.53 -6.18
N ILE A 627 15.07 -1.01 -7.41
CA ILE A 627 14.23 0.13 -7.74
C ILE A 627 13.15 -0.35 -8.73
N LEU A 628 11.90 -0.30 -8.32
CA LEU A 628 10.74 -0.60 -9.15
C LEU A 628 10.13 0.72 -9.66
N PHE A 629 10.29 0.95 -10.95
CA PHE A 629 9.83 2.16 -11.61
C PHE A 629 8.39 2.04 -12.11
N GLY A 630 7.73 3.18 -12.31
CA GLY A 630 6.34 3.32 -12.74
C GLY A 630 5.41 3.65 -11.59
N ALA A 631 4.74 4.77 -11.67
CA ALA A 631 4.03 5.38 -10.53
C ALA A 631 2.54 5.54 -10.82
N GLY A 632 1.83 4.45 -10.92
CA GLY A 632 0.37 4.44 -11.00
C GLY A 632 -0.21 4.94 -12.32
N VAL A 633 -1.45 4.53 -12.60
CA VAL A 633 -2.17 4.87 -13.82
C VAL A 633 -2.60 6.33 -13.80
N ASN A 634 -2.36 7.05 -14.89
CA ASN A 634 -2.70 8.48 -15.08
C ASN A 634 -1.97 9.48 -14.18
N ALA A 635 -1.15 9.02 -13.23
CA ALA A 635 -0.45 9.90 -12.29
C ALA A 635 1.00 10.18 -12.70
N SER A 636 1.52 9.51 -13.71
CA SER A 636 2.87 9.73 -14.24
C SER A 636 2.99 9.25 -15.69
N THR A 637 4.18 9.40 -16.24
CA THR A 637 4.53 8.85 -17.55
C THR A 637 4.75 7.36 -17.43
N ASP A 638 4.33 6.59 -18.42
CA ASP A 638 4.64 5.18 -18.56
C ASP A 638 5.93 5.01 -19.39
N ALA A 639 6.76 4.04 -19.02
CA ALA A 639 7.99 3.70 -19.76
C ALA A 639 7.81 2.48 -20.67
N VAL A 640 6.66 1.83 -20.63
CA VAL A 640 6.38 0.60 -21.39
C VAL A 640 5.35 0.88 -22.48
N GLY A 641 5.54 0.26 -23.62
CA GLY A 641 4.67 0.41 -24.78
C GLY A 641 5.43 0.61 -26.08
N SER A 642 4.69 0.59 -27.20
CA SER A 642 5.25 0.76 -28.54
C SER A 642 4.38 1.71 -29.38
N PRO A 643 4.71 3.02 -29.41
CA PRO A 643 5.84 3.67 -28.74
C PRO A 643 5.66 3.80 -27.22
N ALA A 644 6.74 3.84 -26.47
CA ALA A 644 6.70 4.15 -25.04
C ALA A 644 6.37 5.63 -24.82
N PRO A 645 5.50 5.98 -23.87
CA PRO A 645 5.10 7.37 -23.59
C PRO A 645 6.26 8.30 -23.20
N ASP A 646 7.34 7.75 -22.59
CA ASP A 646 8.57 8.48 -22.28
C ASP A 646 9.57 8.54 -23.45
N ASN A 647 9.15 8.21 -24.67
CA ASN A 647 10.00 8.10 -25.86
C ASN A 647 11.20 7.11 -25.71
N TYR A 648 11.09 6.11 -24.83
CA TYR A 648 12.14 5.13 -24.50
C TYR A 648 13.32 5.69 -23.70
N TRP A 649 13.19 6.85 -23.07
CA TRP A 649 14.29 7.44 -22.31
C TRP A 649 14.69 6.56 -21.12
N TRP A 650 13.72 6.17 -20.31
CA TRP A 650 13.97 5.34 -19.13
C TRP A 650 14.67 4.02 -19.49
N ILE A 651 14.13 3.29 -20.48
CA ILE A 651 14.70 1.98 -20.86
C ILE A 651 16.11 2.12 -21.44
N THR A 652 16.41 3.23 -22.12
CA THR A 652 17.76 3.51 -22.61
C THR A 652 18.76 3.65 -21.45
N LYS A 653 18.40 4.39 -20.43
CA LYS A 653 19.22 4.58 -19.22
C LYS A 653 19.36 3.27 -18.44
N ALA A 654 18.25 2.55 -18.25
CA ALA A 654 18.24 1.25 -17.58
C ALA A 654 19.13 0.24 -18.29
N GLN A 655 19.11 0.17 -19.64
CA GLN A 655 19.99 -0.72 -20.39
C GLN A 655 21.48 -0.40 -20.23
N ARG A 656 21.84 0.88 -20.17
CA ARG A 656 23.23 1.28 -19.89
C ARG A 656 23.68 0.86 -18.51
N TYR A 657 22.83 1.07 -17.52
CA TYR A 657 23.11 0.62 -16.16
C TYR A 657 23.25 -0.91 -16.07
N LEU A 658 22.31 -1.66 -16.67
CA LEU A 658 22.31 -3.13 -16.64
C LEU A 658 23.44 -3.82 -17.42
N LYS A 659 24.24 -3.06 -18.17
CA LYS A 659 25.49 -3.58 -18.75
C LYS A 659 26.59 -3.77 -17.70
N ASN A 660 26.60 -2.97 -16.65
CA ASN A 660 27.53 -3.04 -15.53
C ASN A 660 26.84 -2.59 -14.25
N PRO A 661 25.89 -3.39 -13.74
CA PRO A 661 25.10 -2.99 -12.56
C PRO A 661 25.97 -3.02 -11.30
N LEU A 662 25.58 -2.23 -10.30
CA LEU A 662 26.28 -2.15 -9.02
C LEU A 662 26.05 -3.44 -8.23
N SER A 663 27.12 -4.18 -7.98
CA SER A 663 27.09 -5.36 -7.13
C SER A 663 26.65 -5.00 -5.71
N LEU A 664 25.79 -5.80 -5.14
CA LEU A 664 25.48 -5.76 -3.71
C LEU A 664 26.54 -6.57 -2.96
N ASP A 665 27.02 -6.02 -1.85
CA ASP A 665 27.97 -6.74 -0.99
C ASP A 665 27.28 -7.87 -0.17
N ILE A 666 25.98 -8.04 -0.41
CA ILE A 666 25.13 -9.02 0.24
C ILE A 666 24.68 -10.04 -0.81
N THR A 667 24.95 -11.31 -0.59
CA THR A 667 24.33 -12.39 -1.35
C THR A 667 22.86 -12.46 -0.94
N ILE A 668 21.97 -11.91 -1.76
CA ILE A 668 20.51 -12.03 -1.55
C ILE A 668 20.12 -13.43 -2.04
N ASN A 669 20.40 -14.41 -1.22
CA ASN A 669 19.90 -15.77 -1.44
C ASN A 669 18.47 -15.85 -0.88
N PRO A 670 17.57 -16.60 -1.53
CA PRO A 670 16.40 -17.10 -0.84
C PRO A 670 16.89 -17.84 0.42
N PRO A 671 16.19 -17.76 1.55
CA PRO A 671 16.66 -18.37 2.78
C PRO A 671 17.03 -19.83 2.49
N ALA A 672 18.25 -20.22 2.84
CA ALA A 672 18.61 -21.62 2.92
C ALA A 672 17.53 -22.35 3.73
N PRO A 673 17.21 -23.63 3.47
CA PRO A 673 16.19 -24.33 4.21
C PRO A 673 16.44 -24.07 5.70
N SER A 674 15.51 -23.32 6.32
CA SER A 674 15.69 -22.72 7.64
C SER A 674 16.10 -23.80 8.64
N ASP A 675 17.19 -23.55 9.37
CA ASP A 675 17.41 -24.30 10.61
C ASP A 675 16.08 -24.26 11.38
N GLU A 676 15.59 -25.41 11.85
CA GLU A 676 14.30 -25.48 12.56
C GLU A 676 14.30 -24.43 13.69
N LYS A 677 13.31 -23.53 13.68
CA LYS A 677 13.19 -22.46 14.68
C LYS A 677 13.12 -23.07 16.07
N PRO A 678 13.95 -22.64 17.03
CA PRO A 678 13.87 -23.13 18.39
C PRO A 678 12.48 -22.87 19.01
N LEU A 679 12.00 -23.79 19.82
CA LEU A 679 10.82 -23.52 20.66
C LEU A 679 11.15 -22.40 21.65
N SER A 680 10.18 -21.51 21.91
CA SER A 680 10.41 -20.35 22.78
C SER A 680 10.79 -20.79 24.20
N PRO A 681 11.86 -20.21 24.81
CA PRO A 681 12.23 -20.50 26.18
C PRO A 681 11.32 -19.83 27.19
N GLU A 682 11.28 -20.33 28.39
CA GLU A 682 10.69 -19.68 29.56
C GLU A 682 11.78 -19.06 30.41
N ILE A 683 11.58 -17.86 30.94
CA ILE A 683 12.47 -17.23 31.92
C ILE A 683 11.69 -16.90 33.19
N SER A 684 12.29 -17.12 34.33
CA SER A 684 11.75 -16.75 35.64
C SER A 684 12.85 -16.31 36.58
N SER A 685 12.53 -15.51 37.59
CA SER A 685 13.44 -15.14 38.67
C SER A 685 13.11 -15.88 39.97
N SER A 686 14.12 -16.19 40.77
CA SER A 686 13.92 -16.56 42.17
C SER A 686 13.39 -15.39 42.99
N SER A 687 12.97 -15.65 44.24
CA SER A 687 12.69 -14.57 45.18
C SER A 687 13.93 -13.69 45.36
N LEU A 688 13.69 -12.37 45.40
CA LEU A 688 14.73 -11.37 45.58
C LEU A 688 15.20 -11.39 47.03
N GLU A 689 16.53 -11.49 47.25
CA GLU A 689 17.12 -11.31 48.56
C GLU A 689 17.31 -9.84 48.92
N SER A 690 17.34 -9.52 50.20
CA SER A 690 17.48 -8.14 50.72
C SER A 690 18.79 -7.45 50.31
N ASN A 691 19.79 -8.21 49.83
CA ASN A 691 21.08 -7.72 49.35
C ASN A 691 21.10 -7.46 47.83
N GLY A 692 19.97 -7.60 47.15
CA GLY A 692 19.88 -7.45 45.70
C GLY A 692 20.34 -8.68 44.92
N ASN A 693 20.44 -9.85 45.53
CA ASN A 693 20.76 -11.10 44.84
C ASN A 693 19.50 -11.85 44.45
N TYR A 694 19.52 -12.48 43.27
CA TYR A 694 18.51 -13.38 42.75
C TYR A 694 19.06 -14.23 41.62
N THR A 695 18.36 -15.32 41.28
CA THR A 695 18.74 -16.25 40.21
C THR A 695 17.72 -16.16 39.11
N LEU A 696 18.17 -16.00 37.85
CA LEU A 696 17.36 -16.19 36.69
C LEU A 696 17.41 -17.68 36.28
N ASN A 697 16.25 -18.28 36.11
CA ASN A 697 16.11 -19.66 35.64
C ASN A 697 15.55 -19.60 34.20
N ILE A 698 16.33 -20.12 33.26
CA ILE A 698 16.00 -20.21 31.85
C ILE A 698 15.63 -21.66 31.57
N LYS A 699 14.37 -21.92 31.25
CA LYS A 699 13.89 -23.25 30.90
C LYS A 699 13.88 -23.40 29.39
N ILE A 700 14.60 -24.35 28.87
CA ILE A 700 14.74 -24.69 27.47
C ILE A 700 13.83 -25.89 27.17
N PRO A 701 12.87 -25.79 26.23
CA PRO A 701 12.02 -26.93 25.89
C PRO A 701 12.84 -28.13 25.37
N SER A 702 12.50 -29.34 25.78
CA SER A 702 13.26 -30.58 25.48
C SER A 702 13.45 -30.88 24.00
N ASN A 703 12.60 -30.35 23.13
CA ASN A 703 12.68 -30.50 21.67
C ASN A 703 13.06 -29.17 20.94
N SER A 704 13.70 -28.24 21.65
CA SER A 704 13.96 -26.88 21.16
C SER A 704 14.96 -26.91 20.05
N LYS A 705 15.59 -27.65 19.54
CA LYS A 705 16.59 -27.52 18.44
C LYS A 705 17.61 -26.39 18.62
N ALA A 706 17.57 -25.65 19.72
CA ALA A 706 18.50 -24.56 19.97
C ALA A 706 19.92 -25.07 20.11
N LYS A 707 20.88 -24.39 19.52
CA LYS A 707 22.32 -24.62 19.64
C LYS A 707 22.99 -23.65 20.62
N GLU A 708 22.40 -22.44 20.70
CA GLU A 708 22.93 -21.32 21.50
C GLU A 708 21.79 -20.56 22.20
N TYR A 709 22.14 -19.82 23.24
CA TYR A 709 21.25 -18.88 23.90
C TYR A 709 21.97 -17.55 24.17
N LYS A 710 21.19 -16.46 24.23
CA LYS A 710 21.60 -15.14 24.71
C LYS A 710 20.62 -14.72 25.82
N LEU A 711 21.15 -14.19 26.93
CA LEU A 711 20.37 -13.54 27.98
C LEU A 711 20.59 -12.05 27.92
N TYR A 712 19.49 -11.34 27.84
CA TYR A 712 19.46 -9.85 27.76
C TYR A 712 19.03 -9.27 29.10
N GLU A 713 19.63 -8.13 29.46
CA GLU A 713 19.19 -7.26 30.53
C GLU A 713 19.01 -5.86 29.94
N ASN A 714 17.79 -5.29 30.03
CA ASN A 714 17.47 -3.97 29.46
C ASN A 714 17.91 -3.85 27.98
N GLY A 715 17.72 -4.91 27.19
CA GLY A 715 18.08 -4.95 25.78
C GLY A 715 19.57 -5.18 25.46
N LYS A 716 20.45 -5.33 26.48
CA LYS A 716 21.87 -5.64 26.29
C LYS A 716 22.16 -7.08 26.64
N VAL A 717 22.94 -7.79 25.82
CA VAL A 717 23.41 -9.14 26.14
C VAL A 717 24.32 -9.11 27.37
N ILE A 718 23.93 -9.87 28.40
CA ILE A 718 24.73 -10.02 29.63
C ILE A 718 25.35 -11.42 29.74
N LYS A 719 24.82 -12.40 29.02
CA LYS A 719 25.32 -13.75 28.97
C LYS A 719 24.96 -14.39 27.64
N ASN A 720 25.83 -15.23 27.11
CA ASN A 720 25.57 -16.18 26.05
C ASN A 720 26.20 -17.53 26.34
N GLY A 721 25.77 -18.56 25.64
CA GLY A 721 26.33 -19.92 25.81
C GLY A 721 25.70 -20.89 24.82
N SER A 722 26.35 -22.04 24.66
CA SER A 722 25.81 -23.15 23.88
C SER A 722 24.77 -23.92 24.69
N VAL A 723 23.79 -24.49 24.00
CA VAL A 723 22.74 -25.36 24.57
C VAL A 723 23.17 -26.80 24.28
N ALA A 724 23.49 -27.57 25.34
CA ALA A 724 23.73 -28.99 25.19
C ALA A 724 22.40 -29.74 24.93
N THR A 725 22.41 -30.78 24.11
CA THR A 725 21.23 -31.54 23.69
C THR A 725 20.40 -32.15 24.86
N SER A 726 20.95 -32.18 26.04
CA SER A 726 20.31 -32.71 27.28
C SER A 726 19.97 -31.64 28.31
N GLU A 727 20.30 -30.37 28.07
CA GLU A 727 20.13 -29.29 29.03
C GLU A 727 18.72 -28.71 28.95
N THR A 728 17.94 -28.84 30.01
CA THR A 728 16.56 -28.33 30.07
C THR A 728 16.42 -27.06 30.89
N THR A 729 17.45 -26.67 31.68
CA THR A 729 17.42 -25.47 32.53
C THR A 729 18.81 -24.89 32.71
N VAL A 730 18.99 -23.62 32.33
CA VAL A 730 20.19 -22.82 32.58
C VAL A 730 19.90 -21.87 33.75
N ARG A 731 20.81 -21.80 34.70
CA ARG A 731 20.72 -20.88 35.85
C ARG A 731 21.78 -19.80 35.74
N HIS A 732 21.37 -18.55 35.99
CA HIS A 732 22.26 -17.41 36.04
C HIS A 732 22.04 -16.60 37.31
N GLU A 733 23.08 -16.51 38.14
CA GLU A 733 23.04 -15.74 39.40
C GLU A 733 23.32 -14.27 39.14
N ILE A 734 22.47 -13.40 39.64
CA ILE A 734 22.62 -11.96 39.66
C ILE A 734 22.97 -11.57 41.11
N LEU A 735 24.10 -10.88 41.27
CA LEU A 735 24.62 -10.54 42.61
C LEU A 735 24.72 -9.02 42.79
N ASN A 736 24.38 -8.54 43.98
CA ASN A 736 24.54 -7.16 44.43
C ASN A 736 23.94 -6.13 43.47
N LYS A 737 22.79 -6.44 42.89
CA LYS A 737 22.13 -5.54 41.96
C LYS A 737 21.66 -4.27 42.68
N PRO A 738 22.02 -3.06 42.18
CA PRO A 738 21.52 -1.82 42.77
C PRO A 738 19.99 -1.71 42.72
N THR A 739 19.44 -0.84 43.54
CA THR A 739 17.99 -0.49 43.47
C THR A 739 17.64 -0.04 42.04
N GLY A 740 16.64 -0.66 41.41
CA GLY A 740 16.24 -0.38 40.04
C GLY A 740 15.24 -1.41 39.52
N THR A 741 14.77 -1.15 38.31
CA THR A 741 13.92 -2.07 37.54
C THR A 741 14.75 -2.65 36.41
N TYR A 742 14.81 -3.98 36.33
CA TYR A 742 15.60 -4.71 35.34
C TYR A 742 14.69 -5.61 34.51
N MET A 743 14.74 -5.50 33.20
CA MET A 743 14.00 -6.34 32.27
C MET A 743 14.92 -7.40 31.71
N TYR A 744 14.49 -8.66 31.77
CA TYR A 744 15.25 -9.82 31.29
C TYR A 744 14.48 -10.54 30.18
N GLN A 745 15.20 -10.94 29.15
CA GLN A 745 14.70 -11.73 28.05
C GLN A 745 15.77 -12.75 27.63
N VAL A 746 15.35 -13.90 27.15
CA VAL A 746 16.25 -14.94 26.62
C VAL A 746 15.90 -15.19 25.16
N GLU A 747 16.93 -15.31 24.35
CA GLU A 747 16.85 -15.74 22.95
C GLU A 747 17.53 -17.11 22.83
N LEU A 748 16.84 -18.05 22.22
CA LEU A 748 17.40 -19.35 21.79
C LEU A 748 17.69 -19.26 20.29
N ILE A 749 18.84 -19.76 19.85
CA ILE A 749 19.34 -19.62 18.49
C ILE A 749 19.70 -21.01 17.93
N ASN A 750 19.30 -21.26 16.67
CA ASN A 750 19.72 -22.38 15.86
C ASN A 750 20.12 -21.84 14.47
N GLY A 751 21.42 -21.66 14.23
CA GLY A 751 21.91 -21.01 13.00
C GLY A 751 21.29 -19.62 12.79
N SER A 752 20.55 -19.44 11.72
CA SER A 752 19.85 -18.18 11.41
C SER A 752 18.49 -18.03 12.11
N ALA A 753 17.94 -19.09 12.68
CA ALA A 753 16.63 -19.07 13.33
C ALA A 753 16.75 -18.83 14.84
N SER A 754 15.88 -17.96 15.38
CA SER A 754 15.84 -17.71 16.82
C SER A 754 14.41 -17.61 17.37
N SER A 755 14.28 -17.78 18.69
CA SER A 755 13.05 -17.60 19.45
C SER A 755 13.34 -16.94 20.77
N THR A 756 12.52 -15.97 21.15
CA THR A 756 12.65 -15.24 22.42
C THR A 756 11.64 -15.67 23.45
N SER A 757 11.99 -15.51 24.72
CA SER A 757 11.06 -15.61 25.86
C SER A 757 10.20 -14.36 25.96
N GLN A 758 9.14 -14.42 26.78
CA GLN A 758 8.54 -13.20 27.30
C GLN A 758 9.55 -12.43 28.14
N ILE A 759 9.39 -11.11 28.22
CA ILE A 759 10.21 -10.26 29.09
C ILE A 759 9.71 -10.40 30.54
N ILE A 760 10.60 -10.66 31.47
CA ILE A 760 10.29 -10.58 32.90
C ILE A 760 10.90 -9.33 33.50
N THR A 761 10.20 -8.73 34.45
CA THR A 761 10.68 -7.55 35.18
C THR A 761 11.00 -7.88 36.61
N VAL A 762 12.24 -7.64 37.04
CA VAL A 762 12.69 -7.77 38.40
C VAL A 762 12.93 -6.39 39.01
N LYS A 763 12.20 -6.06 40.07
CA LYS A 763 12.38 -4.81 40.83
C LYS A 763 13.24 -5.08 42.05
N VAL A 764 14.42 -4.47 42.05
CA VAL A 764 15.33 -4.52 43.19
C VAL A 764 15.08 -3.31 44.09
N SER A 765 14.70 -3.51 45.34
CA SER A 765 14.54 -2.43 46.35
C SER A 765 15.43 -2.72 47.54
N ASN A 766 16.56 -2.03 47.62
CA ASN A 766 17.39 -2.11 48.84
C ASN A 766 16.83 -1.13 49.88
N ASN A 767 16.30 -1.66 50.96
CA ASN A 767 15.86 -0.87 52.11
C ASN A 767 17.06 -0.30 52.86
N VAL A 768 17.38 0.98 52.75
CA VAL A 768 17.81 1.83 53.87
C VAL A 768 17.70 3.31 53.40
N VAL A 769 16.54 3.93 53.54
CA VAL A 769 16.35 5.32 53.92
C VAL A 769 15.00 5.40 54.63
N PRO A 770 14.79 6.16 55.70
CA PRO A 770 13.48 6.30 56.34
C PRO A 770 12.52 6.92 55.32
N PRO A 771 11.34 6.40 55.14
CA PRO A 771 10.46 6.90 54.07
C PRO A 771 9.91 8.25 54.46
N ILE A 772 9.92 9.20 53.53
CA ILE A 772 8.89 10.26 53.49
C ILE A 772 7.59 9.49 53.34
N ASP A 773 6.71 9.63 54.31
CA ASP A 773 5.44 8.92 54.39
C ASP A 773 4.44 9.50 53.42
N VAL A 774 4.52 9.08 52.15
CA VAL A 774 3.65 9.55 51.06
C VAL A 774 2.41 8.65 50.96
N PRO A 775 1.22 9.21 50.64
CA PRO A 775 0.02 8.43 50.38
C PRO A 775 0.23 7.41 49.25
N LEU A 776 -0.26 6.20 49.41
CA LEU A 776 -0.28 5.24 48.33
C LEU A 776 -1.24 5.72 47.22
N LYS A 777 -0.85 5.54 45.96
CA LYS A 777 -1.56 6.00 44.76
C LYS A 777 -2.98 5.41 44.70
N ALA A 778 -3.97 6.28 44.42
CA ALA A 778 -5.35 5.83 44.17
C ALA A 778 -5.50 5.27 42.76
N THR A 779 -6.49 4.40 42.54
CA THR A 779 -6.91 3.91 41.23
C THR A 779 -8.25 4.53 40.85
N LEU A 780 -8.38 5.01 39.62
CA LEU A 780 -9.64 5.49 39.05
C LEU A 780 -10.23 4.41 38.12
N THR A 781 -11.52 4.18 38.23
CA THR A 781 -12.27 3.33 37.31
C THR A 781 -13.61 3.97 36.94
N VAL A 782 -14.11 3.67 35.73
CA VAL A 782 -15.41 4.15 35.24
C VAL A 782 -16.26 2.95 34.87
N ASP A 783 -17.54 2.97 35.28
CA ASP A 783 -18.45 1.83 35.14
C ASP A 783 -19.00 1.62 33.71
N LYS A 784 -18.92 2.65 32.84
CA LYS A 784 -19.36 2.60 31.43
C LYS A 784 -18.64 3.64 30.59
N SER A 785 -18.47 3.35 29.29
CA SER A 785 -18.39 4.39 28.27
C SER A 785 -19.81 4.95 28.05
N SER A 786 -20.03 6.22 28.31
CA SER A 786 -21.40 6.77 28.39
C SER A 786 -21.87 7.29 27.05
N ASN A 787 -22.77 6.55 26.44
CA ASN A 787 -23.53 7.04 25.26
C ASN A 787 -24.71 7.95 25.64
N ASP A 788 -24.95 8.17 26.93
CA ASP A 788 -26.07 8.97 27.45
C ASP A 788 -25.66 10.16 28.34
N GLY A 789 -24.32 10.39 28.44
CA GLY A 789 -23.77 11.45 29.29
C GLY A 789 -23.84 11.17 30.81
N ASN A 790 -24.17 9.92 31.20
CA ASN A 790 -24.30 9.53 32.61
C ASN A 790 -23.29 8.39 32.92
N TYR A 791 -22.44 8.57 33.92
CA TYR A 791 -21.49 7.57 34.37
C TYR A 791 -21.05 7.76 35.81
N ASN A 792 -20.52 6.74 36.41
CA ASN A 792 -19.95 6.75 37.73
C ASN A 792 -18.43 6.59 37.68
N LEU A 793 -17.69 7.51 38.27
CA LEU A 793 -16.28 7.44 38.49
C LEU A 793 -15.99 6.93 39.89
N ALA A 794 -15.35 5.80 40.03
CA ALA A 794 -14.96 5.25 41.31
C ALA A 794 -13.46 5.53 41.59
N ILE A 795 -13.18 6.11 42.75
CA ILE A 795 -11.86 6.38 43.28
C ILE A 795 -11.57 5.31 44.33
N SER A 796 -10.67 4.39 44.04
CA SER A 796 -10.26 3.33 44.98
C SER A 796 -8.97 3.73 45.69
N ILE A 797 -9.06 3.91 47.03
CA ILE A 797 -7.93 4.23 47.89
C ILE A 797 -7.46 2.97 48.59
N PRO A 798 -6.17 2.58 48.45
CA PRO A 798 -5.66 1.31 49.03
C PRO A 798 -5.70 1.27 50.55
N GLU A 799 -5.87 0.05 51.09
CA GLU A 799 -5.93 -0.23 52.55
C GLU A 799 -4.74 0.34 53.35
N LYS A 800 -3.56 0.36 52.74
CA LYS A 800 -2.32 0.83 53.39
C LYS A 800 -1.96 2.27 53.06
N SER A 801 -2.89 3.04 52.51
CA SER A 801 -2.66 4.44 52.22
C SER A 801 -2.74 5.25 53.53
N ASN A 802 -1.86 6.22 53.68
CA ASN A 802 -1.90 7.17 54.80
C ASN A 802 -2.50 8.53 54.36
N ALA A 803 -3.27 8.57 53.30
CA ALA A 803 -4.00 9.74 52.88
C ALA A 803 -5.01 10.19 53.93
N ILE A 804 -5.11 11.50 54.18
CA ILE A 804 -6.10 12.12 55.07
C ILE A 804 -7.17 12.87 54.29
N SER A 805 -6.87 13.23 53.01
CA SER A 805 -7.81 13.91 52.15
C SER A 805 -7.53 13.63 50.69
N TYR A 806 -8.47 13.97 49.80
CA TYR A 806 -8.33 13.86 48.37
C TYR A 806 -8.89 15.06 47.62
N ASN A 807 -8.29 15.36 46.45
CA ASN A 807 -8.84 16.30 45.46
C ASN A 807 -9.06 15.54 44.14
N LEU A 808 -10.26 15.59 43.62
CA LEU A 808 -10.60 15.08 42.29
C LEU A 808 -10.57 16.22 41.27
N TYR A 809 -9.88 16.02 40.18
CA TYR A 809 -9.75 16.98 39.08
C TYR A 809 -10.51 16.47 37.85
N GLU A 810 -11.11 17.40 37.12
CA GLU A 810 -11.58 17.24 35.77
C GLU A 810 -10.89 18.30 34.91
N ASP A 811 -10.19 17.88 33.86
CA ASP A 811 -9.45 18.79 32.98
C ASP A 811 -8.60 19.81 33.77
N ASP A 812 -7.82 19.30 34.76
CA ASP A 812 -6.97 20.01 35.68
C ASP A 812 -7.69 21.02 36.62
N LYS A 813 -9.00 21.05 36.65
CA LYS A 813 -9.80 21.82 37.64
C LYS A 813 -10.28 20.93 38.77
N ILE A 814 -10.15 21.37 40.01
CA ILE A 814 -10.74 20.63 41.15
C ILE A 814 -12.25 20.68 41.04
N ILE A 815 -12.90 19.53 41.01
CA ILE A 815 -14.35 19.38 40.96
C ILE A 815 -14.92 18.78 42.23
N LYS A 816 -14.12 18.11 43.03
CA LYS A 816 -14.51 17.53 44.32
C LYS A 816 -13.32 17.37 45.25
N THR A 817 -13.56 17.62 46.53
CA THR A 817 -12.59 17.37 47.61
C THR A 817 -13.29 16.60 48.73
N GLY A 818 -12.54 15.93 49.57
CA GLY A 818 -13.07 15.23 50.72
C GLY A 818 -12.01 14.59 51.61
N ASP A 819 -12.43 14.19 52.78
CA ASP A 819 -11.56 13.52 53.77
C ASP A 819 -11.53 12.01 53.49
N VAL A 820 -10.40 11.39 53.80
CA VAL A 820 -10.20 9.93 53.79
C VAL A 820 -10.25 9.45 55.25
N SER A 821 -11.29 8.72 55.61
CA SER A 821 -11.55 8.37 57.00
C SER A 821 -11.48 6.87 57.35
N ILE A 822 -11.69 5.99 56.33
CA ILE A 822 -11.71 4.53 56.51
C ILE A 822 -11.00 3.89 55.28
N LEU A 823 -10.06 2.99 55.48
CA LEU A 823 -9.30 2.34 54.43
C LEU A 823 -9.49 0.78 54.49
N PRO A 824 -9.63 0.12 53.35
CA PRO A 824 -9.70 0.68 52.02
C PRO A 824 -11.00 1.45 51.78
N GLN A 825 -10.95 2.52 50.99
CA GLN A 825 -12.10 3.34 50.68
C GLN A 825 -12.35 3.40 49.18
N VAL A 826 -13.62 3.24 48.79
CA VAL A 826 -14.08 3.51 47.42
C VAL A 826 -15.06 4.69 47.45
N ILE A 827 -14.71 5.74 46.70
CA ILE A 827 -15.55 6.96 46.62
C ILE A 827 -16.16 7.01 45.24
N ASN A 828 -17.47 6.92 45.15
CA ASN A 828 -18.21 7.01 43.90
C ASN A 828 -18.61 8.46 43.64
N VAL A 829 -18.38 8.90 42.39
CA VAL A 829 -18.76 10.23 41.90
C VAL A 829 -19.60 10.05 40.65
N ASN A 830 -20.92 10.30 40.80
CA ASN A 830 -21.87 10.19 39.70
C ASN A 830 -21.90 11.48 38.87
N PHE A 831 -21.68 11.34 37.59
CA PHE A 831 -21.88 12.42 36.63
C PHE A 831 -23.15 12.16 35.83
N THR A 832 -23.93 13.24 35.63
CA THR A 832 -25.17 13.19 34.86
C THR A 832 -25.23 14.34 33.87
N ASN A 833 -25.83 14.06 32.71
CA ASN A 833 -26.02 15.04 31.64
C ASN A 833 -24.71 15.69 31.14
N LYS A 834 -23.62 14.94 31.15
CA LYS A 834 -22.39 15.42 30.53
C LYS A 834 -22.61 15.55 29.01
N ILE A 835 -22.25 16.71 28.49
CA ILE A 835 -22.33 16.98 27.04
C ILE A 835 -21.29 16.15 26.27
N LYS A 836 -21.43 16.12 24.97
CA LYS A 836 -20.40 15.48 24.11
C LYS A 836 -19.05 16.11 24.37
N GLY A 837 -18.06 15.29 24.68
CA GLY A 837 -16.71 15.74 24.96
C GLY A 837 -15.87 14.64 25.59
N THR A 838 -14.60 14.93 25.70
CA THR A 838 -13.62 14.06 26.38
C THR A 838 -13.24 14.75 27.68
N TYR A 839 -13.38 14.04 28.80
CA TYR A 839 -13.11 14.52 30.15
C TYR A 839 -11.97 13.73 30.75
N VAL A 840 -10.95 14.41 31.23
CA VAL A 840 -9.77 13.77 31.84
C VAL A 840 -9.84 13.92 33.36
N TYR A 841 -9.87 12.80 34.07
CA TYR A 841 -9.95 12.78 35.54
C TYR A 841 -8.65 12.35 36.18
N ARG A 842 -8.28 12.99 37.27
CA ARG A 842 -7.14 12.62 38.13
C ARG A 842 -7.53 12.88 39.58
N VAL A 843 -7.02 12.07 40.51
CA VAL A 843 -7.15 12.31 41.95
C VAL A 843 -5.80 12.49 42.60
N ASP A 844 -5.69 13.48 43.43
CA ASP A 844 -4.53 13.70 44.30
C ASP A 844 -4.90 13.27 45.73
N LEU A 845 -4.15 12.29 46.28
CA LEU A 845 -4.25 11.90 47.67
C LEU A 845 -3.24 12.69 48.51
N ILE A 846 -3.68 13.25 49.62
CA ILE A 846 -2.91 14.20 50.42
C ILE A 846 -2.82 13.72 51.87
N ASN A 847 -1.64 13.79 52.46
CA ASN A 847 -1.42 13.75 53.90
C ASN A 847 -0.69 15.02 54.36
N LYS A 848 -0.28 15.06 55.63
CA LYS A 848 0.40 16.23 56.19
C LYS A 848 1.76 16.56 55.56
N ASP A 849 2.41 15.59 54.93
CA ASP A 849 3.80 15.69 54.51
C ASP A 849 3.94 15.66 52.96
N ALA A 850 2.94 15.09 52.26
CA ALA A 850 3.07 14.84 50.81
C ALA A 850 1.72 14.73 50.08
N THR A 851 1.80 14.82 48.75
CA THR A 851 0.66 14.59 47.83
C THR A 851 1.07 13.55 46.79
N THR A 852 0.22 12.55 46.55
CA THR A 852 0.40 11.51 45.51
C THR A 852 -0.71 11.62 44.49
N LYS A 853 -0.34 11.75 43.22
CA LYS A 853 -1.27 11.84 42.08
C LYS A 853 -1.61 10.44 41.52
N SER A 854 -2.88 10.21 41.19
CA SER A 854 -3.26 9.02 40.43
C SER A 854 -2.80 9.11 38.97
N ASP A 855 -2.91 8.02 38.23
CA ASP A 855 -2.92 8.09 36.78
C ASP A 855 -4.18 8.82 36.34
N THR A 856 -4.19 9.34 35.15
CA THR A 856 -5.38 9.94 34.55
C THR A 856 -6.27 8.86 33.95
N ILE A 857 -7.61 9.09 34.02
CA ILE A 857 -8.56 8.29 33.25
C ILE A 857 -9.36 9.22 32.37
N THR A 858 -9.54 8.82 31.12
CA THR A 858 -10.26 9.61 30.12
C THR A 858 -11.63 9.01 29.87
N VAL A 859 -12.67 9.84 29.88
CA VAL A 859 -14.05 9.43 29.64
C VAL A 859 -14.59 10.22 28.46
N SER A 860 -14.98 9.52 27.40
CA SER A 860 -15.62 10.12 26.23
C SER A 860 -17.13 9.99 26.33
N CYS A 861 -17.85 11.10 26.28
CA CYS A 861 -19.30 11.19 26.30
C CYS A 861 -19.82 11.52 24.90
N ASN A 862 -20.78 10.74 24.41
CA ASN A 862 -21.40 10.94 23.10
C ASN A 862 -22.95 10.86 23.25
N PRO A 863 -23.59 11.77 24.03
CA PRO A 863 -25.02 11.73 24.21
C PRO A 863 -25.73 12.00 22.88
N THR A 864 -26.59 11.09 22.48
CA THR A 864 -27.50 11.24 21.37
C THR A 864 -28.76 11.97 21.89
N VAL A 865 -29.12 13.10 21.29
CA VAL A 865 -30.34 13.79 21.64
C VAL A 865 -31.54 13.06 21.04
N VAL A 866 -32.42 12.51 21.86
CA VAL A 866 -33.69 11.90 21.43
C VAL A 866 -34.80 12.63 22.17
N GLU A 867 -35.63 13.37 21.45
CA GLU A 867 -36.82 14.00 21.98
C GLU A 867 -38.04 13.46 21.24
N ASN A 868 -39.00 12.89 21.96
CA ASN A 868 -40.28 12.39 21.41
C ASN A 868 -40.14 11.45 20.20
N GLY A 869 -39.09 10.58 20.16
CA GLY A 869 -38.84 9.66 19.05
C GLY A 869 -38.10 10.28 17.84
N ILE A 870 -37.69 11.54 17.95
CA ILE A 870 -36.87 12.19 16.92
C ILE A 870 -35.42 12.28 17.43
N LYS A 871 -34.48 11.77 16.63
CA LYS A 871 -33.05 11.80 16.93
C LYS A 871 -32.35 12.81 16.02
N VAL A 872 -31.49 13.63 16.57
CA VAL A 872 -30.68 14.57 15.79
C VAL A 872 -29.20 14.32 16.06
N GLU A 873 -28.46 14.19 15.02
CA GLU A 873 -27.01 14.00 15.06
C GLU A 873 -26.29 15.14 14.34
N TYR A 874 -25.16 15.56 14.88
CA TYR A 874 -24.25 16.52 14.26
C TYR A 874 -22.88 15.88 14.05
N ALA A 875 -22.26 16.16 12.90
CA ALA A 875 -20.89 15.75 12.60
C ALA A 875 -20.16 16.84 11.80
N THR A 876 -18.95 17.15 12.19
CA THR A 876 -18.03 17.94 11.36
C THR A 876 -17.45 17.02 10.28
N THR A 877 -17.61 17.40 9.02
CA THR A 877 -17.16 16.59 7.88
C THR A 877 -15.81 17.03 7.32
N ALA A 878 -15.43 18.30 7.53
CA ALA A 878 -14.11 18.85 7.20
C ALA A 878 -13.88 20.13 7.99
N ASP A 879 -12.67 20.36 8.47
CA ASP A 879 -12.24 21.60 9.12
C ASP A 879 -10.87 22.02 8.60
N TRP A 880 -10.76 23.23 8.07
CA TRP A 880 -9.51 23.80 7.54
C TRP A 880 -9.04 25.02 8.36
N GLY A 881 -9.48 25.14 9.62
CA GLY A 881 -9.05 26.17 10.60
C GLY A 881 -9.75 27.52 10.47
N THR A 882 -10.01 28.02 9.27
CA THR A 882 -10.72 29.27 9.01
C THR A 882 -12.18 29.05 8.59
N GLY A 883 -12.57 27.83 8.29
CA GLY A 883 -13.91 27.39 7.94
C GLY A 883 -14.05 25.90 8.17
N ALA A 884 -15.27 25.42 8.23
CA ALA A 884 -15.57 24.01 8.37
C ALA A 884 -16.87 23.63 7.65
N ASN A 885 -16.93 22.39 7.18
CA ASN A 885 -18.18 21.77 6.75
C ASN A 885 -18.71 20.87 7.85
N PHE A 886 -20.03 20.82 7.95
CA PHE A 886 -20.71 19.96 8.91
C PHE A 886 -21.94 19.30 8.29
N GLN A 887 -22.41 18.26 8.98
CA GLN A 887 -23.63 17.53 8.65
C GLN A 887 -24.54 17.49 9.88
N ILE A 888 -25.84 17.75 9.68
CA ILE A 888 -26.89 17.49 10.67
C ILE A 888 -27.80 16.43 10.09
N THR A 889 -28.05 15.35 10.83
CA THR A 889 -28.97 14.28 10.43
C THR A 889 -30.15 14.24 11.41
N ILE A 890 -31.36 14.37 10.88
CA ILE A 890 -32.62 14.24 11.63
C ILE A 890 -33.22 12.88 11.30
N PHE A 891 -33.35 12.00 12.28
CA PHE A 891 -34.03 10.71 12.17
C PHE A 891 -35.42 10.79 12.74
N ASN A 892 -36.41 10.43 11.97
CA ASN A 892 -37.80 10.32 12.42
C ASN A 892 -38.09 8.88 12.84
N ASN A 893 -37.90 8.57 14.11
CA ASN A 893 -38.25 7.27 14.70
C ASN A 893 -39.68 7.25 15.29
N THR A 894 -40.51 8.23 14.93
CA THR A 894 -41.93 8.27 15.35
C THR A 894 -42.80 7.38 14.48
N ASP A 895 -44.05 7.22 14.87
CA ASP A 895 -45.04 6.44 14.13
C ASP A 895 -45.72 7.20 12.99
N MET A 896 -45.37 8.46 12.77
CA MET A 896 -45.99 9.35 11.77
C MET A 896 -44.91 10.07 10.94
N ASP A 897 -45.31 10.55 9.79
CA ASP A 897 -44.48 11.45 8.99
C ASP A 897 -44.30 12.79 9.71
N LEU A 898 -43.10 13.29 9.76
CA LEU A 898 -42.78 14.61 10.31
C LEU A 898 -42.96 15.65 9.20
N VAL A 899 -44.03 16.44 9.27
CA VAL A 899 -44.39 17.38 8.19
C VAL A 899 -44.18 18.81 8.68
N ASN A 900 -43.60 19.66 7.84
CA ASN A 900 -43.28 21.06 8.11
C ASN A 900 -42.48 21.25 9.41
N TRP A 901 -41.52 20.37 9.63
CA TRP A 901 -40.71 20.33 10.84
C TRP A 901 -39.92 21.62 11.08
N THR A 902 -39.62 21.89 12.35
CA THR A 902 -38.73 23.00 12.76
C THR A 902 -37.68 22.46 13.70
N LEU A 903 -36.40 22.66 13.37
CA LEU A 903 -35.27 22.31 14.23
C LEU A 903 -34.67 23.57 14.83
N CYS A 904 -34.65 23.64 16.16
CA CYS A 904 -33.96 24.69 16.92
C CYS A 904 -32.78 24.08 17.66
N PHE A 905 -31.62 24.74 17.63
CA PHE A 905 -30.45 24.34 18.38
C PHE A 905 -29.52 25.52 18.62
N ASP A 906 -28.68 25.41 19.62
CA ASP A 906 -27.62 26.37 19.88
C ASP A 906 -26.29 25.84 19.23
N PHE A 907 -25.52 26.76 18.65
CA PHE A 907 -24.26 26.49 18.04
C PHE A 907 -23.33 27.70 18.19
N ASP A 908 -22.10 27.46 18.69
CA ASP A 908 -21.18 28.54 19.08
C ASP A 908 -20.42 29.16 17.91
N LYS A 909 -20.62 28.66 16.69
CA LYS A 909 -20.01 29.20 15.45
C LYS A 909 -21.06 29.78 14.52
N LYS A 910 -20.62 30.74 13.73
CA LYS A 910 -21.49 31.30 12.70
C LYS A 910 -21.64 30.35 11.52
N ILE A 911 -22.89 29.97 11.22
CA ILE A 911 -23.23 29.21 10.03
C ILE A 911 -23.23 30.17 8.83
N ASN A 912 -22.37 29.90 7.84
CA ASN A 912 -22.23 30.71 6.66
C ASN A 912 -23.10 30.19 5.49
N SER A 913 -23.42 28.92 5.48
CA SER A 913 -24.21 28.27 4.44
C SER A 913 -24.96 27.06 4.99
N LEU A 914 -26.21 26.91 4.61
CA LEU A 914 -27.05 25.74 4.85
C LEU A 914 -28.11 25.67 3.73
N PRO A 915 -27.72 25.25 2.52
CA PRO A 915 -28.47 25.51 1.27
C PRO A 915 -29.80 24.80 1.17
N ASP A 916 -29.98 23.67 1.85
CA ASP A 916 -31.18 22.83 1.73
C ASP A 916 -32.35 23.25 2.61
N VAL A 917 -32.19 24.24 3.44
CA VAL A 917 -33.21 24.73 4.39
C VAL A 917 -33.23 26.24 4.45
N ASN A 918 -34.25 26.79 5.13
CA ASN A 918 -34.24 28.17 5.58
C ASN A 918 -33.76 28.19 7.02
N PHE A 919 -32.91 29.14 7.39
CA PHE A 919 -32.50 29.30 8.78
C PHE A 919 -32.42 30.75 9.21
N THR A 920 -32.68 30.97 10.51
CA THR A 920 -32.49 32.24 11.19
C THR A 920 -31.61 32.06 12.41
N GLN A 921 -30.87 33.09 12.77
CA GLN A 921 -30.00 33.12 13.95
C GLN A 921 -30.41 34.20 14.91
N ASN A 922 -30.44 33.83 16.20
CA ASN A 922 -30.62 34.79 17.32
C ASN A 922 -29.62 34.46 18.42
N GLY A 923 -28.51 35.21 18.49
CA GLY A 923 -27.37 34.87 19.34
C GLY A 923 -26.69 33.57 18.89
N SER A 924 -26.56 32.60 19.78
CA SER A 924 -26.08 31.26 19.47
C SER A 924 -27.17 30.32 18.95
N THR A 925 -28.44 30.71 19.07
CA THR A 925 -29.58 29.84 18.69
C THR A 925 -29.91 29.96 17.21
N TYR A 926 -29.93 28.82 16.53
CA TYR A 926 -30.37 28.66 15.14
C TYR A 926 -31.77 28.04 15.12
N THR A 927 -32.62 28.55 14.24
CA THR A 927 -33.91 27.95 13.90
C THR A 927 -33.91 27.61 12.42
N ILE A 928 -34.13 26.35 12.11
CA ILE A 928 -34.13 25.80 10.74
C ILE A 928 -35.52 25.33 10.39
N THR A 929 -35.97 25.68 9.19
CA THR A 929 -37.25 25.20 8.63
C THR A 929 -37.04 24.64 7.22
N PRO A 930 -37.85 23.64 6.82
CA PRO A 930 -37.66 22.99 5.52
C PRO A 930 -38.01 23.93 4.35
N LYS A 931 -37.52 23.56 3.18
CA LYS A 931 -37.98 24.02 1.87
C LYS A 931 -39.12 23.12 1.37
N SER A 932 -39.76 23.49 0.28
CA SER A 932 -40.92 22.75 -0.25
C SER A 932 -40.63 21.31 -0.66
N TRP A 933 -39.38 21.00 -1.00
CA TRP A 933 -38.96 19.63 -1.44
C TRP A 933 -38.49 18.69 -0.33
N ASN A 934 -38.28 19.21 0.90
CA ASN A 934 -37.84 18.42 2.06
C ASN A 934 -38.67 18.68 3.31
N ASN A 935 -39.90 19.12 3.11
CA ASN A 935 -40.82 19.46 4.22
C ASN A 935 -41.46 18.25 4.90
N VAL A 936 -41.15 17.03 4.41
CA VAL A 936 -41.61 15.76 5.01
C VAL A 936 -40.43 14.87 5.29
N ILE A 937 -40.28 14.39 6.51
CA ILE A 937 -39.39 13.29 6.86
C ILE A 937 -40.26 12.08 7.14
N PRO A 938 -40.30 11.07 6.27
CA PRO A 938 -41.19 9.92 6.44
C PRO A 938 -40.94 9.17 7.74
N LYS A 939 -41.96 8.52 8.26
CA LYS A 939 -41.88 7.55 9.37
C LYS A 939 -40.73 6.57 9.12
N GLY A 940 -39.81 6.41 10.09
CA GLY A 940 -38.62 5.59 10.00
C GLY A 940 -37.54 6.11 9.02
N GLY A 941 -37.75 7.31 8.47
CA GLY A 941 -36.82 7.94 7.52
C GLY A 941 -35.83 8.89 8.21
N LYS A 942 -34.90 9.44 7.39
CA LYS A 942 -33.97 10.47 7.84
C LYS A 942 -33.81 11.56 6.81
N LEU A 943 -33.44 12.75 7.27
CA LEU A 943 -33.04 13.87 6.45
C LEU A 943 -31.62 14.28 6.82
N VAL A 944 -30.76 14.43 5.83
CA VAL A 944 -29.36 14.85 5.99
C VAL A 944 -29.21 16.26 5.41
N LEU A 945 -28.67 17.17 6.21
CA LEU A 945 -28.43 18.57 5.86
C LEU A 945 -26.93 18.84 5.91
N PHE A 946 -26.39 19.42 4.86
CA PHE A 946 -24.99 19.83 4.81
C PHE A 946 -24.86 21.34 4.93
N GLY A 947 -23.89 21.80 5.71
CA GLY A 947 -23.65 23.21 5.95
C GLY A 947 -22.18 23.56 6.05
N GLY A 948 -21.91 24.88 5.96
CA GLY A 948 -20.58 25.44 6.21
C GLY A 948 -20.65 26.49 7.33
N CYS A 949 -19.65 26.55 8.17
CA CYS A 949 -19.53 27.49 9.27
C CYS A 949 -18.12 28.07 9.40
N GLU A 950 -17.96 29.05 10.31
CA GLU A 950 -16.64 29.55 10.70
C GLU A 950 -15.81 28.42 11.33
N GLY A 951 -14.51 28.35 11.02
CA GLY A 951 -13.63 27.25 11.34
C GLY A 951 -13.25 27.12 12.81
N ASN A 952 -12.35 26.15 13.08
CA ASN A 952 -11.92 25.70 14.40
C ASN A 952 -13.10 25.13 15.22
N VAL A 953 -13.75 24.13 14.65
CA VAL A 953 -14.92 23.43 15.22
C VAL A 953 -14.54 22.10 15.89
N ASN A 954 -13.24 21.85 16.12
CA ASN A 954 -12.79 20.67 16.85
C ASN A 954 -13.53 20.56 18.19
N ASN A 955 -14.23 19.45 18.39
CA ASN A 955 -15.06 19.16 19.56
C ASN A 955 -16.31 20.03 19.75
N LEU A 956 -16.73 20.80 18.75
CA LEU A 956 -18.04 21.48 18.80
C LEU A 956 -19.18 20.55 18.43
N ASN A 957 -20.35 20.81 19.00
CA ASN A 957 -21.60 20.14 18.68
C ASN A 957 -22.76 21.15 18.81
N ILE A 958 -23.88 20.80 18.23
CA ILE A 958 -25.15 21.49 18.50
C ILE A 958 -25.67 21.03 19.87
N TYR A 959 -26.27 21.99 20.62
CA TYR A 959 -26.84 21.74 21.95
C TYR A 959 -28.19 22.43 22.08
N ASN A 960 -28.91 22.15 23.16
CA ASN A 960 -30.28 22.62 23.36
C ASN A 960 -31.21 22.32 22.18
N VAL A 961 -31.06 21.13 21.59
CA VAL A 961 -31.76 20.73 20.37
C VAL A 961 -33.23 20.48 20.66
N LYS A 962 -34.13 21.10 19.85
CA LYS A 962 -35.59 20.88 19.88
C LYS A 962 -36.09 20.71 18.47
N VAL A 963 -36.93 19.73 18.26
CA VAL A 963 -37.63 19.50 16.98
C VAL A 963 -39.13 19.54 17.22
N ASN A 964 -39.85 20.46 16.52
CA ASN A 964 -41.29 20.63 16.59
C ASN A 964 -41.94 20.28 15.26
#